data_522df09f72caaa0c7fb6c260866c2d6a
#
_entry.id   522df09f72caaa0c7fb6c260866c2d6a
#
_cell.length_a   1.000
_cell.length_b   1.000
_cell.length_c   1.000
_cell.angle_alpha   90.00
_cell.angle_beta   90.00
_cell.angle_gamma   90.00
#
_symmetry.space_group_name_H-M   'P 1'
#
loop_
_entity.id
_entity.type
_entity.pdbx_description
1 polymer ?
#
loop_
_entity_poly.entity_id
_entity_poly.type
_entity_poly.pdbx_seq_one_letter_code
_entity_poly.pdbx_strand_id
1 'polypeptide(L)'
;SRGLGDVYKRQVEFASVSCAKQGKMTMTALNGTYSLQLQSADSVEIRFSMIGYKTKVRVLRRPRGKQTMQVVLHSSDNALSEVTVLGKRIETGQTQELSKEHIKNMPSTTGNAVEEMIQSQAGVSTHSELSSQYNVRGGSFDENSVYINNVEIFRPFLVRSGQQEGISVINPDMVEKIGFSTGGYEARYGDKMSSALNIEYRRPKRFEASATASMLGASAFVGMSNKKFSWSNGLRYKTTKYLLGSMDTKGEYQPTFIDYQTYLTYSPNKRWDIKFLGNISDNHYNFTPEDRETNFGTMENVKAFKVYFDGHEKDVFRTFFGSLGVTRKFGENTSLSLIASAFNTREQEKYDIQGQYWLTQTETSENLGVGTYFQHTRNYLKAHVESAKLLFKTKQKKHDIEAAFTYKWEHINENSVEYEMRDSSKYSIPHTGKDLYMIYSMRAKNTLTANRIEAYAQDTYRFTGSAGKTLYTLNYGVRLAYWSFTKETILSPRLSLGIIPAFNDNITMRFATGLYYQAPFFKEIRDTTTVNGITYASLNRKAKSQRSIHFIAGFDYRFKMNNRPFKFTAEAYYKALGNLVPYSVNNVKVVYYGDNMCSGHAAGLDLKLFGEFVPGTDSWVSLSLMNTSMKLNGKSIPLPTDQRYAVNMFFTDYFPGTTRWKMSLKLALADGLPFSAPHRELESNVFRAPAYKRADIGLNYRIIDNNDRHNKRNPIRNLWVGAECLNLLGINNVNSYYWITDVTGQQYAVPNYLTGRQINVKVSVDF
;
A
#
# COMPACT_ATOMS: atom_id res chain seq x y z
N SER A 1 42.88 -25.25 -15.23
CA SER A 1 41.92 -24.75 -14.23
C SER A 1 40.85 -25.79 -13.94
N ARG A 2 40.69 -26.17 -12.69
CA ARG A 2 39.52 -26.90 -12.23
C ARG A 2 38.55 -25.87 -11.64
N GLY A 3 37.28 -25.97 -11.99
CA GLY A 3 36.31 -24.90 -11.88
C GLY A 3 35.96 -24.40 -10.48
N LEU A 4 35.30 -23.27 -10.42
CA LEU A 4 34.67 -22.73 -9.23
C LEU A 4 33.39 -23.54 -8.97
N GLY A 5 33.24 -24.08 -7.77
CA GLY A 5 32.08 -24.86 -7.35
C GLY A 5 31.41 -24.31 -6.09
N ASP A 6 30.19 -24.72 -5.84
CA ASP A 6 29.50 -24.47 -4.56
C ASP A 6 29.74 -25.63 -3.57
N VAL A 7 29.20 -25.53 -2.37
CA VAL A 7 29.32 -26.56 -1.30
C VAL A 7 28.77 -27.93 -1.73
N TYR A 8 27.82 -27.93 -2.69
CA TYR A 8 27.20 -29.13 -3.24
C TYR A 8 27.89 -29.64 -4.49
N LYS A 9 29.12 -29.15 -4.82
CA LYS A 9 29.90 -29.47 -6.03
C LYS A 9 29.23 -29.06 -7.35
N ARG A 10 28.23 -28.16 -7.32
CA ARG A 10 27.70 -27.53 -8.54
C ARG A 10 28.69 -26.49 -9.02
N GLN A 11 28.86 -26.35 -10.30
CA GLN A 11 29.75 -25.36 -10.89
C GLN A 11 29.09 -23.98 -10.87
N VAL A 12 29.85 -22.96 -10.46
CA VAL A 12 29.33 -21.57 -10.37
C VAL A 12 29.76 -20.85 -11.63
N GLU A 13 28.79 -20.62 -12.52
CA GLU A 13 28.94 -19.89 -13.78
C GLU A 13 28.91 -18.38 -13.55
N PHE A 14 29.59 -17.61 -14.40
CA PHE A 14 29.62 -16.14 -14.40
C PHE A 14 30.06 -15.50 -13.08
N ALA A 15 30.76 -16.21 -12.21
CA ALA A 15 31.36 -15.63 -11.03
C ALA A 15 32.54 -14.72 -11.40
N SER A 16 32.61 -13.56 -10.79
CA SER A 16 33.71 -12.62 -10.97
C SER A 16 34.97 -13.10 -10.26
N VAL A 17 36.09 -13.15 -10.96
CA VAL A 17 37.43 -13.46 -10.44
C VAL A 17 38.30 -12.24 -10.71
N SER A 18 38.71 -11.52 -9.67
CA SER A 18 39.40 -10.24 -9.83
C SER A 18 40.64 -10.12 -8.94
N CYS A 19 41.61 -9.38 -9.43
CA CYS A 19 42.79 -8.92 -8.68
C CYS A 19 42.79 -7.39 -8.71
N ALA A 20 42.30 -6.76 -7.65
CA ALA A 20 42.14 -5.31 -7.59
C ALA A 20 43.49 -4.55 -7.67
N LYS A 21 44.56 -5.11 -7.06
CA LYS A 21 45.88 -4.50 -7.08
C LYS A 21 46.51 -4.39 -8.49
N GLN A 22 46.09 -5.28 -9.39
CA GLN A 22 46.60 -5.29 -10.78
C GLN A 22 45.56 -4.86 -11.82
N GLY A 23 44.35 -4.48 -11.39
CA GLY A 23 43.28 -4.06 -12.28
C GLY A 23 42.81 -5.16 -13.25
N LYS A 24 43.05 -6.45 -12.93
CA LYS A 24 42.71 -7.58 -13.80
C LYS A 24 41.46 -8.29 -13.28
N MET A 25 40.57 -8.64 -14.20
CA MET A 25 39.34 -9.34 -13.90
C MET A 25 38.97 -10.31 -15.03
N THR A 26 38.31 -11.43 -14.69
CA THR A 26 37.68 -12.38 -15.58
C THR A 26 36.42 -12.94 -14.96
N MET A 27 35.59 -13.65 -15.72
CA MET A 27 34.42 -14.36 -15.21
C MET A 27 34.57 -15.85 -15.47
N THR A 28 33.89 -16.66 -14.66
CA THR A 28 33.82 -18.10 -14.90
C THR A 28 32.91 -18.40 -16.10
N ALA A 29 33.30 -19.38 -16.92
CA ALA A 29 32.49 -19.90 -18.01
C ALA A 29 31.32 -20.75 -17.46
N LEU A 30 30.40 -21.20 -18.35
CA LEU A 30 29.25 -22.06 -17.99
C LEU A 30 29.64 -23.35 -17.23
N ASN A 31 30.85 -23.86 -17.45
CA ASN A 31 31.38 -25.02 -16.72
C ASN A 31 32.19 -24.62 -15.49
N GLY A 32 32.04 -23.37 -14.97
CA GLY A 32 32.72 -22.85 -13.80
C GLY A 32 34.24 -22.69 -13.95
N THR A 33 34.82 -22.87 -15.13
CA THR A 33 36.27 -22.67 -15.35
C THR A 33 36.59 -21.20 -15.55
N TYR A 34 37.78 -20.79 -15.13
CA TYR A 34 38.27 -19.41 -15.29
C TYR A 34 39.76 -19.39 -15.62
N SER A 35 40.21 -18.31 -16.26
CA SER A 35 41.61 -18.02 -16.51
C SER A 35 41.88 -16.54 -16.28
N LEU A 36 42.85 -16.21 -15.43
CA LEU A 36 43.23 -14.85 -15.10
C LEU A 36 44.75 -14.73 -15.21
N GLN A 37 45.22 -13.87 -16.11
CA GLN A 37 46.66 -13.58 -16.28
C GLN A 37 47.05 -12.45 -15.38
N LEU A 38 48.01 -12.70 -14.49
CA LEU A 38 48.52 -11.76 -13.50
C LEU A 38 50.03 -11.62 -13.60
N GLN A 39 50.54 -10.46 -13.28
CA GLN A 39 51.99 -10.24 -13.15
C GLN A 39 52.48 -10.83 -11.81
N SER A 40 53.73 -11.33 -11.82
CA SER A 40 54.35 -11.88 -10.64
C SER A 40 54.60 -10.75 -9.60
N ALA A 41 54.23 -11.00 -8.36
CA ALA A 41 54.41 -10.12 -7.21
C ALA A 41 54.66 -10.92 -5.96
N ASP A 42 55.21 -10.32 -4.90
CA ASP A 42 55.45 -11.00 -3.61
C ASP A 42 54.15 -11.57 -2.99
N SER A 43 53.04 -10.91 -3.23
CA SER A 43 51.70 -11.42 -2.88
C SER A 43 50.66 -10.93 -3.87
N VAL A 44 49.80 -11.86 -4.31
CA VAL A 44 48.67 -11.58 -5.22
C VAL A 44 47.39 -11.98 -4.51
N GLU A 45 46.51 -11.02 -4.32
CA GLU A 45 45.18 -11.22 -3.76
C GLU A 45 44.17 -11.41 -4.88
N ILE A 46 43.52 -12.57 -4.92
CA ILE A 46 42.46 -12.90 -5.90
C ILE A 46 41.13 -12.97 -5.15
N ARG A 47 40.18 -12.20 -5.61
CA ARG A 47 38.81 -12.15 -5.08
C ARG A 47 37.87 -12.92 -6.00
N PHE A 48 37.09 -13.80 -5.42
CA PHE A 48 36.04 -14.58 -6.07
C PHE A 48 34.69 -14.12 -5.53
N SER A 49 33.83 -13.58 -6.37
CA SER A 49 32.54 -13.07 -5.97
C SER A 49 31.47 -13.47 -6.97
N MET A 50 30.31 -13.82 -6.44
CA MET A 50 29.10 -14.09 -7.20
C MET A 50 27.91 -13.66 -6.36
N ILE A 51 26.88 -13.12 -6.99
CA ILE A 51 25.63 -12.74 -6.32
C ILE A 51 25.04 -14.00 -5.68
N GLY A 52 24.62 -13.91 -4.43
CA GLY A 52 24.12 -15.04 -3.66
C GLY A 52 25.20 -15.91 -2.98
N TYR A 53 26.48 -15.57 -3.11
CA TYR A 53 27.59 -16.27 -2.46
C TYR A 53 28.46 -15.34 -1.64
N LYS A 54 29.03 -15.86 -0.53
CA LYS A 54 30.03 -15.13 0.27
C LYS A 54 31.29 -14.93 -0.55
N THR A 55 31.70 -13.69 -0.74
CA THR A 55 32.94 -13.37 -1.42
C THR A 55 34.11 -14.08 -0.74
N LYS A 56 34.92 -14.77 -1.53
CA LYS A 56 36.11 -15.49 -1.05
C LYS A 56 37.37 -14.84 -1.57
N VAL A 57 38.32 -14.59 -0.69
CA VAL A 57 39.61 -14.03 -1.04
C VAL A 57 40.68 -15.09 -0.84
N ARG A 58 41.59 -15.21 -1.81
CA ARG A 58 42.76 -16.07 -1.76
C ARG A 58 44.02 -15.22 -2.01
N VAL A 59 44.98 -15.36 -1.13
CA VAL A 59 46.26 -14.69 -1.24
C VAL A 59 47.31 -15.74 -1.66
N LEU A 60 47.90 -15.53 -2.82
CA LEU A 60 49.04 -16.31 -3.32
C LEU A 60 50.30 -15.56 -2.98
N ARG A 61 51.24 -16.22 -2.28
CA ARG A 61 52.55 -15.67 -1.97
C ARG A 61 53.55 -16.13 -3.02
N ARG A 62 54.26 -15.16 -3.68
CA ARG A 62 55.26 -15.39 -4.70
C ARG A 62 54.85 -16.43 -5.78
N PRO A 63 53.66 -16.25 -6.43
CA PRO A 63 53.21 -17.22 -7.43
C PRO A 63 54.17 -17.21 -8.63
N ARG A 64 54.60 -18.40 -9.05
CA ARG A 64 55.43 -18.61 -10.25
C ARG A 64 54.74 -19.57 -11.19
N GLY A 65 54.81 -19.29 -12.49
CA GLY A 65 54.25 -20.15 -13.54
C GLY A 65 52.70 -20.29 -13.46
N LYS A 66 52.17 -21.30 -14.13
CA LYS A 66 50.74 -21.59 -14.19
C LYS A 66 50.28 -22.24 -12.91
N GLN A 67 49.36 -21.55 -12.17
CA GLN A 67 48.73 -22.07 -10.97
C GLN A 67 47.32 -22.57 -11.27
N THR A 68 46.98 -23.72 -10.74
CA THR A 68 45.62 -24.27 -10.84
C THR A 68 44.97 -24.22 -9.46
N MET A 69 43.79 -23.56 -9.37
CA MET A 69 43.12 -23.37 -8.10
C MET A 69 41.65 -23.75 -8.22
N GLN A 70 41.19 -24.59 -7.33
CA GLN A 70 39.79 -24.89 -7.12
C GLN A 70 39.30 -24.08 -5.93
N VAL A 71 38.20 -23.34 -6.12
CA VAL A 71 37.62 -22.49 -5.08
C VAL A 71 36.18 -22.89 -4.89
N VAL A 72 35.79 -23.12 -3.64
CA VAL A 72 34.41 -23.36 -3.25
C VAL A 72 33.85 -22.07 -2.65
N LEU A 73 32.78 -21.57 -3.26
CA LEU A 73 32.00 -20.45 -2.72
C LEU A 73 30.88 -21.01 -1.83
N HIS A 74 30.71 -20.42 -0.68
CA HIS A 74 29.59 -20.71 0.21
C HIS A 74 28.46 -19.73 -0.09
N SER A 75 27.22 -20.20 -0.17
CA SER A 75 26.07 -19.31 -0.27
C SER A 75 26.11 -18.31 0.88
N SER A 76 25.82 -17.04 0.58
CA SER A 76 25.68 -16.04 1.64
C SER A 76 24.34 -16.26 2.34
N ASP A 77 24.30 -16.04 3.67
CA ASP A 77 23.03 -16.00 4.41
C ASP A 77 22.15 -14.81 3.98
N ASN A 78 22.70 -13.95 3.11
CA ASN A 78 21.99 -12.94 2.32
C ASN A 78 21.62 -13.45 0.92
N ALA A 79 21.83 -14.72 0.58
CA ALA A 79 21.15 -15.38 -0.52
C ALA A 79 19.68 -15.54 -0.10
N LEU A 80 19.01 -14.44 -0.19
CA LEU A 80 17.60 -14.29 -0.05
C LEU A 80 16.92 -15.20 -1.03
N SER A 81 15.85 -15.78 -0.58
CA SER A 81 14.80 -16.41 -1.36
C SER A 81 14.96 -17.88 -1.70
N GLU A 82 16.09 -18.44 -2.04
CA GLU A 82 16.12 -19.88 -2.32
C GLU A 82 15.86 -20.72 -1.05
N VAL A 83 16.40 -20.31 0.08
CA VAL A 83 16.07 -20.90 1.40
C VAL A 83 14.65 -20.51 1.83
N THR A 84 14.18 -19.36 1.39
CA THR A 84 12.82 -18.89 1.70
C THR A 84 11.75 -19.65 0.89
N VAL A 85 12.04 -20.03 -0.35
CA VAL A 85 11.11 -20.79 -1.20
C VAL A 85 11.19 -22.31 -0.95
N LEU A 86 12.34 -22.85 -0.56
CA LEU A 86 12.54 -24.30 -0.35
C LEU A 86 12.66 -24.74 1.10
N GLY A 87 12.99 -23.85 2.02
CA GLY A 87 13.20 -24.17 3.44
C GLY A 87 12.21 -23.52 4.40
N LYS A 88 11.43 -22.54 3.97
CA LYS A 88 10.29 -22.03 4.73
C LYS A 88 9.13 -23.03 4.61
N ARG A 89 8.50 -23.26 5.75
CA ARG A 89 7.21 -23.91 5.87
C ARG A 89 6.28 -23.38 4.79
N ILE A 90 5.86 -24.23 3.85
CA ILE A 90 5.02 -23.84 2.70
C ILE A 90 3.77 -23.17 3.26
N GLU A 91 3.56 -21.92 2.91
CA GLU A 91 2.39 -21.18 3.35
C GLU A 91 1.18 -21.69 2.58
N THR A 92 0.29 -22.33 3.29
CA THR A 92 -0.97 -22.87 2.76
C THR A 92 -2.15 -21.94 3.07
N GLY A 93 -1.90 -20.85 3.81
CA GLY A 93 -2.90 -19.84 4.15
C GLY A 93 -3.14 -18.83 3.03
N GLN A 94 -4.19 -18.03 3.17
CA GLN A 94 -4.55 -16.95 2.23
C GLN A 94 -3.65 -15.70 2.39
N THR A 95 -2.96 -15.56 3.53
CA THR A 95 -2.04 -14.45 3.76
C THR A 95 -0.69 -14.73 3.09
N GLN A 96 -0.27 -13.84 2.19
CA GLN A 96 1.03 -13.88 1.53
C GLN A 96 2.04 -13.05 2.34
N GLU A 97 3.22 -13.61 2.58
CA GLU A 97 4.34 -12.87 3.18
C GLU A 97 5.12 -12.13 2.08
N LEU A 98 5.26 -10.81 2.22
CA LEU A 98 6.00 -9.96 1.29
C LEU A 98 7.34 -9.56 1.90
N SER A 99 8.40 -9.54 1.07
CA SER A 99 9.75 -9.22 1.54
C SER A 99 9.94 -7.73 1.75
N LYS A 100 10.44 -7.33 2.92
CA LYS A 100 10.81 -5.95 3.24
C LYS A 100 11.91 -5.37 2.36
N GLU A 101 12.69 -6.19 1.71
CA GLU A 101 13.82 -5.77 0.89
C GLU A 101 13.38 -5.10 -0.40
N HIS A 102 12.18 -5.44 -0.89
CA HIS A 102 11.57 -4.76 -2.02
C HIS A 102 11.23 -3.31 -1.71
N ILE A 103 10.90 -2.99 -0.44
CA ILE A 103 10.57 -1.63 0.01
C ILE A 103 11.69 -0.63 -0.29
N LYS A 104 12.96 -1.00 0.01
CA LYS A 104 14.11 -0.10 -0.18
C LYS A 104 14.43 0.18 -1.66
N ASN A 105 14.04 -0.69 -2.55
CA ASN A 105 14.43 -0.66 -3.96
C ASN A 105 13.35 -0.15 -4.90
N MET A 106 12.11 -0.06 -4.43
CA MET A 106 10.98 0.38 -5.24
C MET A 106 11.01 1.91 -5.41
N PRO A 107 10.94 2.43 -6.64
CA PRO A 107 10.71 3.85 -6.87
C PRO A 107 9.38 4.26 -6.23
N SER A 108 9.40 5.30 -5.41
CA SER A 108 8.26 5.72 -4.63
C SER A 108 7.92 7.18 -4.87
N THR A 109 6.69 7.45 -5.24
CA THR A 109 6.14 8.80 -5.43
C THR A 109 5.73 9.44 -4.12
N THR A 110 5.13 8.65 -3.24
CA THR A 110 4.57 9.17 -2.00
C THR A 110 5.51 9.03 -0.80
N GLY A 111 6.58 8.23 -0.92
CA GLY A 111 7.40 7.80 0.19
C GLY A 111 6.70 6.80 1.13
N ASN A 112 5.49 6.32 0.76
CA ASN A 112 4.74 5.28 1.47
C ASN A 112 5.03 3.92 0.80
N ALA A 113 6.27 3.50 0.82
CA ALA A 113 6.77 2.39 0.02
C ALA A 113 6.12 1.03 0.33
N VAL A 114 5.52 0.85 1.52
CA VAL A 114 4.77 -0.37 1.86
C VAL A 114 3.46 -0.42 1.08
N GLU A 115 2.69 0.64 1.09
CA GLU A 115 1.41 0.73 0.37
C GLU A 115 1.64 0.66 -1.15
N GLU A 116 2.68 1.31 -1.66
CA GLU A 116 3.02 1.21 -3.08
C GLU A 116 3.44 -0.21 -3.49
N MET A 117 4.10 -0.95 -2.60
CA MET A 117 4.38 -2.37 -2.81
C MET A 117 3.07 -3.20 -2.81
N ILE A 118 2.12 -2.88 -1.93
CA ILE A 118 0.79 -3.52 -1.93
C ILE A 118 0.04 -3.21 -3.22
N GLN A 119 0.07 -1.96 -3.69
CA GLN A 119 -0.57 -1.54 -4.95
C GLN A 119 -0.04 -2.29 -6.18
N SER A 120 1.18 -2.83 -6.13
CA SER A 120 1.78 -3.63 -7.20
C SER A 120 1.43 -5.13 -7.15
N GLN A 121 0.65 -5.57 -6.13
CA GLN A 121 0.25 -6.98 -6.01
C GLN A 121 -0.96 -7.31 -6.90
N ALA A 122 -1.12 -8.60 -7.23
CA ALA A 122 -2.31 -9.08 -7.92
C ALA A 122 -3.57 -8.88 -7.06
N GLY A 123 -4.68 -8.54 -7.68
CA GLY A 123 -5.95 -8.23 -7.00
C GLY A 123 -6.01 -6.83 -6.39
N VAL A 124 -4.97 -6.02 -6.56
CA VAL A 124 -4.91 -4.65 -6.05
C VAL A 124 -4.90 -3.66 -7.21
N SER A 125 -5.67 -2.60 -7.07
CA SER A 125 -5.75 -1.53 -8.05
C SER A 125 -5.62 -0.16 -7.39
N THR A 126 -5.10 0.80 -8.16
CA THR A 126 -5.01 2.21 -7.79
C THR A 126 -5.20 3.07 -9.04
N HIS A 127 -5.60 4.31 -8.84
CA HIS A 127 -5.79 5.28 -9.92
C HIS A 127 -5.01 6.59 -9.68
N SER A 128 -4.32 6.68 -8.55
CA SER A 128 -3.59 7.88 -8.18
C SER A 128 -2.27 7.52 -7.52
N GLU A 129 -1.20 8.07 -8.03
CA GLU A 129 0.13 7.98 -7.43
C GLU A 129 0.33 8.92 -6.24
N LEU A 130 -0.60 9.83 -5.98
CA LEU A 130 -0.55 10.77 -4.86
C LEU A 130 -1.18 10.20 -3.58
N SER A 131 -1.83 9.03 -3.70
CA SER A 131 -2.56 8.39 -2.61
C SER A 131 -1.88 7.11 -2.13
N SER A 132 -1.87 6.90 -0.81
CA SER A 132 -1.52 5.62 -0.19
C SER A 132 -2.68 4.62 -0.17
N GLN A 133 -3.87 5.06 -0.55
CA GLN A 133 -5.06 4.22 -0.63
C GLN A 133 -4.93 3.19 -1.75
N TYR A 134 -5.52 2.03 -1.55
CA TYR A 134 -5.58 0.97 -2.55
C TYR A 134 -6.92 0.25 -2.48
N ASN A 135 -7.39 -0.20 -3.61
CA ASN A 135 -8.61 -0.97 -3.78
C ASN A 135 -8.27 -2.44 -3.97
N VAL A 136 -9.02 -3.34 -3.34
CA VAL A 136 -8.74 -4.77 -3.41
C VAL A 136 -9.96 -5.51 -3.93
N ARG A 137 -9.81 -6.11 -5.13
CA ARG A 137 -10.87 -6.91 -5.76
C ARG A 137 -12.21 -6.20 -5.77
N GLY A 138 -12.20 -4.97 -6.25
CA GLY A 138 -13.38 -4.12 -6.37
C GLY A 138 -13.89 -3.48 -5.10
N GLY A 139 -13.31 -3.79 -3.94
CA GLY A 139 -13.64 -3.09 -2.70
C GLY A 139 -12.91 -1.75 -2.61
N SER A 140 -13.49 -0.79 -1.91
CA SER A 140 -12.91 0.52 -1.69
C SER A 140 -11.79 0.50 -0.64
N PHE A 141 -11.01 1.59 -0.54
CA PHE A 141 -9.88 1.69 0.38
C PHE A 141 -10.27 1.51 1.86
N ASP A 142 -11.47 1.89 2.24
CA ASP A 142 -12.00 1.78 3.60
C ASP A 142 -12.41 0.33 3.96
N GLU A 143 -12.49 -0.57 2.98
CA GLU A 143 -12.73 -2.00 3.18
C GLU A 143 -11.45 -2.79 3.52
N ASN A 144 -10.33 -2.13 3.74
CA ASN A 144 -9.05 -2.74 4.06
C ASN A 144 -8.72 -2.57 5.55
N SER A 145 -8.35 -3.67 6.20
CA SER A 145 -7.87 -3.63 7.59
C SER A 145 -6.35 -3.57 7.65
N VAL A 146 -5.84 -2.79 8.59
CA VAL A 146 -4.38 -2.69 8.85
C VAL A 146 -4.11 -3.00 10.30
N TYR A 147 -3.19 -3.92 10.53
CA TYR A 147 -2.72 -4.33 11.85
C TYR A 147 -1.22 -4.07 11.98
N ILE A 148 -0.80 -3.51 13.10
CA ILE A 148 0.62 -3.40 13.46
C ILE A 148 0.84 -4.14 14.77
N ASN A 149 1.67 -5.18 14.76
CA ASN A 149 1.97 -5.99 15.94
C ASN A 149 0.73 -6.54 16.68
N ASN A 150 -0.29 -7.02 15.94
CA ASN A 150 -1.60 -7.50 16.39
C ASN A 150 -2.56 -6.42 16.95
N VAL A 151 -2.21 -5.14 16.82
CA VAL A 151 -3.09 -4.02 17.15
C VAL A 151 -3.75 -3.52 15.86
N GLU A 152 -5.07 -3.47 15.83
CA GLU A 152 -5.83 -2.88 14.74
C GLU A 152 -5.65 -1.36 14.73
N ILE A 153 -5.34 -0.80 13.59
CA ILE A 153 -5.20 0.65 13.43
C ILE A 153 -6.55 1.22 12.99
N PHE A 154 -7.08 2.09 13.82
CA PHE A 154 -8.31 2.80 13.50
C PHE A 154 -8.03 3.84 12.41
N ARG A 155 -8.82 3.81 11.32
CA ARG A 155 -8.67 4.72 10.16
C ARG A 155 -7.22 4.81 9.65
N PRO A 156 -6.67 3.71 9.13
CA PRO A 156 -5.28 3.71 8.63
C PRO A 156 -5.09 4.64 7.43
N PHE A 157 -6.16 4.94 6.70
CA PHE A 157 -6.20 5.88 5.59
C PHE A 157 -7.06 7.08 5.95
N LEU A 158 -6.58 8.28 5.68
CA LEU A 158 -7.35 9.50 5.87
C LEU A 158 -8.32 9.67 4.71
N VAL A 159 -9.61 9.83 5.02
CA VAL A 159 -10.64 10.18 4.01
C VAL A 159 -10.56 11.66 3.79
N ARG A 160 -10.09 12.06 2.62
CA ARG A 160 -9.90 13.45 2.26
C ARG A 160 -10.80 13.87 1.13
N SER A 161 -11.14 15.15 1.11
CA SER A 161 -11.80 15.82 -0.01
C SER A 161 -10.83 16.54 -0.96
N GLY A 162 -9.54 16.56 -0.65
CA GLY A 162 -8.50 17.22 -1.43
C GLY A 162 -7.62 16.27 -2.26
N GLN A 163 -6.68 16.85 -3.00
CA GLN A 163 -5.86 16.12 -3.98
C GLN A 163 -4.76 15.27 -3.36
N GLN A 164 -4.47 15.40 -2.07
CA GLN A 164 -3.37 14.71 -1.43
C GLN A 164 -3.68 14.24 -0.01
N GLU A 165 -3.12 13.08 0.33
CA GLU A 165 -3.15 12.48 1.65
C GLU A 165 -1.84 12.72 2.41
N GLY A 166 -1.91 12.64 3.74
CA GLY A 166 -0.75 12.69 4.61
C GLY A 166 0.13 11.44 4.57
N ILE A 167 1.04 11.33 5.53
CA ILE A 167 1.89 10.15 5.71
C ILE A 167 1.03 8.97 6.16
N SER A 168 1.21 7.82 5.52
CA SER A 168 0.64 6.56 5.99
C SER A 168 1.11 6.21 7.41
N VAL A 169 0.25 5.53 8.17
CA VAL A 169 0.56 5.07 9.53
C VAL A 169 1.73 4.06 9.56
N ILE A 170 2.02 3.37 8.46
CA ILE A 170 3.09 2.37 8.41
C ILE A 170 4.42 3.07 8.14
N ASN A 171 5.37 2.94 9.06
CA ASN A 171 6.74 3.41 8.84
C ASN A 171 7.59 2.32 8.18
N PRO A 172 8.00 2.47 6.90
CA PRO A 172 8.75 1.45 6.15
C PRO A 172 10.06 1.06 6.81
N ASP A 173 10.75 2.01 7.47
CA ASP A 173 12.03 1.77 8.12
C ASP A 173 11.92 0.88 9.36
N MET A 174 10.72 0.78 9.94
CA MET A 174 10.44 -0.06 11.12
C MET A 174 9.92 -1.46 10.76
N VAL A 175 9.59 -1.75 9.52
CA VAL A 175 8.97 -3.01 9.10
C VAL A 175 9.95 -4.18 9.14
N GLU A 176 9.53 -5.31 9.72
CA GLU A 176 10.22 -6.61 9.66
C GLU A 176 9.48 -7.59 8.76
N LYS A 177 8.13 -7.69 8.90
CA LYS A 177 7.32 -8.60 8.12
C LYS A 177 6.05 -7.94 7.64
N ILE A 178 5.61 -8.31 6.46
CA ILE A 178 4.38 -7.87 5.83
C ILE A 178 3.58 -9.11 5.45
N GLY A 179 2.42 -9.26 6.06
CA GLY A 179 1.43 -10.27 5.68
C GLY A 179 0.26 -9.58 5.00
N PHE A 180 -0.04 -9.95 3.76
CA PHE A 180 -1.13 -9.36 2.99
C PHE A 180 -2.09 -10.43 2.47
N SER A 181 -3.39 -10.18 2.60
CA SER A 181 -4.45 -11.05 2.08
C SER A 181 -5.45 -10.24 1.28
N THR A 182 -5.72 -10.67 0.05
CA THR A 182 -6.69 -10.06 -0.88
C THR A 182 -8.12 -10.61 -0.71
N GLY A 183 -8.39 -11.30 0.39
CA GLY A 183 -9.67 -11.91 0.73
C GLY A 183 -9.49 -13.30 1.34
N GLY A 184 -10.54 -13.92 1.83
CA GLY A 184 -10.47 -15.24 2.46
C GLY A 184 -9.63 -15.27 3.76
N TYR A 185 -9.34 -14.13 4.37
CA TYR A 185 -8.51 -14.04 5.56
C TYR A 185 -9.19 -14.58 6.81
N GLU A 186 -8.37 -14.97 7.78
CA GLU A 186 -8.74 -15.67 9.01
C GLU A 186 -9.65 -14.84 9.94
N ALA A 187 -10.35 -15.50 10.89
CA ALA A 187 -11.29 -14.86 11.80
C ALA A 187 -10.65 -13.82 12.77
N ARG A 188 -9.33 -13.87 12.98
CA ARG A 188 -8.61 -12.88 13.77
C ARG A 188 -8.64 -11.46 13.21
N TYR A 189 -8.83 -11.32 11.89
CA TYR A 189 -8.99 -10.04 11.23
C TYR A 189 -10.48 -9.71 11.10
N GLY A 190 -10.92 -8.53 11.52
CA GLY A 190 -12.32 -8.18 11.63
C GLY A 190 -12.74 -6.94 10.87
N ASP A 191 -14.04 -6.78 10.77
CA ASP A 191 -14.78 -5.57 10.42
C ASP A 191 -14.41 -4.91 9.08
N LYS A 192 -13.91 -5.69 8.12
CA LYS A 192 -13.59 -5.25 6.76
C LYS A 192 -13.96 -6.33 5.74
N MET A 193 -14.26 -5.90 4.49
CA MET A 193 -14.79 -6.81 3.46
C MET A 193 -13.77 -7.16 2.38
N SER A 194 -12.63 -6.46 2.26
CA SER A 194 -11.77 -6.63 1.10
C SER A 194 -10.40 -7.20 1.40
N SER A 195 -9.62 -6.61 2.29
CA SER A 195 -8.28 -7.11 2.58
C SER A 195 -7.87 -7.00 4.04
N ALA A 196 -6.81 -7.75 4.39
CA ALA A 196 -6.14 -7.61 5.67
C ALA A 196 -4.63 -7.46 5.45
N LEU A 197 -4.07 -6.39 5.98
CA LEU A 197 -2.64 -6.09 6.00
C LEU A 197 -2.14 -6.20 7.43
N ASN A 198 -1.19 -7.11 7.67
CA ASN A 198 -0.57 -7.33 8.97
C ASN A 198 0.90 -7.00 8.92
N ILE A 199 1.32 -6.01 9.70
CA ILE A 199 2.68 -5.52 9.78
C ILE A 199 3.28 -5.93 11.11
N GLU A 200 4.48 -6.49 11.07
CA GLU A 200 5.30 -6.68 12.27
C GLU A 200 6.49 -5.72 12.22
N TYR A 201 6.63 -4.90 13.25
CA TYR A 201 7.79 -4.03 13.40
C TYR A 201 9.00 -4.79 13.94
N ARG A 202 10.17 -4.42 13.45
CA ARG A 202 11.43 -5.09 13.78
C ARG A 202 11.85 -4.87 15.22
N ARG A 203 12.46 -5.91 15.78
CA ARG A 203 13.13 -5.87 17.07
C ARG A 203 14.62 -5.96 16.80
N PRO A 204 15.37 -4.87 16.91
CA PRO A 204 16.81 -4.88 16.71
C PRO A 204 17.46 -5.90 17.65
N LYS A 205 18.48 -6.57 17.18
CA LYS A 205 19.31 -7.47 18.01
C LYS A 205 20.61 -6.80 18.47
N ARG A 206 20.94 -5.68 17.86
CA ARG A 206 22.14 -4.86 18.11
C ARG A 206 21.80 -3.40 17.78
N PHE A 207 22.74 -2.50 17.96
CA PHE A 207 22.60 -1.14 17.46
C PHE A 207 22.49 -1.17 15.92
N GLU A 208 21.49 -0.51 15.41
CA GLU A 208 21.21 -0.31 13.98
C GLU A 208 20.69 1.11 13.79
N ALA A 209 21.19 1.79 12.78
CA ALA A 209 20.65 3.08 12.41
C ALA A 209 20.62 3.20 10.89
N SER A 210 19.65 3.94 10.37
CA SER A 210 19.59 4.31 8.95
C SER A 210 18.99 5.70 8.81
N ALA A 211 19.43 6.42 7.77
CA ALA A 211 18.85 7.68 7.39
C ALA A 211 18.73 7.75 5.87
N THR A 212 17.63 8.32 5.41
CA THR A 212 17.38 8.55 3.99
C THR A 212 16.93 9.99 3.80
N ALA A 213 17.49 10.69 2.82
CA ALA A 213 17.05 12.01 2.40
C ALA A 213 16.80 12.02 0.89
N SER A 214 15.73 12.66 0.47
CA SER A 214 15.35 12.81 -0.93
C SER A 214 14.65 14.15 -1.17
N MET A 215 14.35 14.47 -2.43
CA MET A 215 13.53 15.65 -2.75
C MET A 215 12.10 15.57 -2.21
N LEU A 216 11.64 14.36 -1.85
CA LEU A 216 10.29 14.11 -1.32
C LEU A 216 10.25 14.10 0.21
N GLY A 217 11.39 14.21 0.88
CA GLY A 217 11.46 14.22 2.33
C GLY A 217 12.68 13.50 2.89
N ALA A 218 12.65 13.24 4.20
CA ALA A 218 13.71 12.56 4.91
C ALA A 218 13.14 11.59 5.95
N SER A 219 13.87 10.51 6.21
CA SER A 219 13.56 9.56 7.28
C SER A 219 14.80 9.17 8.07
N ALA A 220 14.62 8.83 9.32
CA ALA A 220 15.65 8.31 10.19
C ALA A 220 15.11 7.16 11.04
N PHE A 221 15.90 6.13 11.19
CA PHE A 221 15.62 5.00 12.04
C PHE A 221 16.78 4.76 13.00
N VAL A 222 16.48 4.51 14.25
CA VAL A 222 17.45 4.10 15.28
C VAL A 222 16.88 2.93 16.07
N GLY A 223 17.62 1.85 16.09
CA GLY A 223 17.29 0.67 16.86
C GLY A 223 18.44 0.26 17.78
N MET A 224 18.10 -0.12 19.00
CA MET A 224 19.07 -0.63 19.98
C MET A 224 18.48 -1.74 20.81
N SER A 225 19.33 -2.64 21.30
CA SER A 225 18.88 -3.73 22.15
C SER A 225 19.97 -4.20 23.11
N ASN A 226 19.50 -4.81 24.18
CA ASN A 226 20.28 -5.63 25.09
C ASN A 226 19.56 -6.97 25.30
N LYS A 227 20.04 -7.79 26.27
CA LYS A 227 19.46 -9.11 26.52
C LYS A 227 17.97 -9.11 26.87
N LYS A 228 17.43 -8.04 27.45
CA LYS A 228 16.05 -7.95 27.96
C LYS A 228 15.20 -6.88 27.26
N PHE A 229 15.83 -5.93 26.62
CA PHE A 229 15.19 -4.73 26.10
C PHE A 229 15.53 -4.52 24.61
N SER A 230 14.54 -4.16 23.81
CA SER A 230 14.73 -3.74 22.42
C SER A 230 13.90 -2.49 22.16
N TRP A 231 14.49 -1.53 21.50
CA TRP A 231 13.88 -0.23 21.22
C TRP A 231 14.13 0.16 19.77
N SER A 232 13.07 0.43 19.04
CA SER A 232 13.07 0.90 17.65
C SER A 232 12.38 2.25 17.56
N ASN A 233 12.98 3.20 16.87
CA ASN A 233 12.44 4.53 16.63
C ASN A 233 12.52 4.87 15.16
N GLY A 234 11.48 5.47 14.65
CA GLY A 234 11.42 6.00 13.30
C GLY A 234 10.88 7.44 13.31
N LEU A 235 11.57 8.32 12.64
CA LEU A 235 11.15 9.70 12.40
C LEU A 235 11.05 9.90 10.89
N ARG A 236 9.94 10.48 10.42
CA ARG A 236 9.77 10.83 9.01
C ARG A 236 9.33 12.29 8.88
N TYR A 237 9.93 12.95 7.91
CA TYR A 237 9.49 14.20 7.34
C TYR A 237 9.21 13.99 5.86
N LYS A 238 8.05 14.42 5.39
CA LYS A 238 7.67 14.31 3.99
C LYS A 238 7.13 15.64 3.48
N THR A 239 7.51 15.97 2.26
CA THR A 239 6.93 17.07 1.50
C THR A 239 6.73 16.62 0.06
N THR A 240 5.59 16.95 -0.52
CA THR A 240 5.28 16.65 -1.92
C THR A 240 5.14 17.92 -2.74
N LYS A 241 5.61 19.04 -2.21
CA LYS A 241 5.60 20.35 -2.90
C LYS A 241 6.14 20.24 -4.31
N TYR A 242 7.27 19.54 -4.48
CA TYR A 242 7.90 19.33 -5.78
C TYR A 242 7.04 18.50 -6.74
N LEU A 243 6.36 17.44 -6.26
CA LEU A 243 5.47 16.62 -7.08
C LEU A 243 4.22 17.41 -7.49
N LEU A 244 3.58 18.09 -6.53
CA LEU A 244 2.35 18.85 -6.77
C LEU A 244 2.57 20.01 -7.72
N GLY A 245 3.73 20.63 -7.71
CA GLY A 245 4.10 21.67 -8.66
C GLY A 245 4.16 21.22 -10.13
N SER A 246 4.14 19.91 -10.39
CA SER A 246 4.10 19.37 -11.76
C SER A 246 2.69 19.01 -12.23
N MET A 247 1.68 19.17 -11.39
CA MET A 247 0.29 18.93 -11.77
C MET A 247 -0.23 20.03 -12.70
N ASP A 248 -1.25 19.68 -13.48
CA ASP A 248 -1.97 20.63 -14.32
C ASP A 248 -2.74 21.67 -13.48
N THR A 249 -3.23 21.25 -12.30
CA THR A 249 -3.78 22.17 -11.30
C THR A 249 -2.65 22.96 -10.65
N LYS A 250 -2.38 24.12 -11.18
CA LYS A 250 -1.34 25.03 -10.67
C LYS A 250 -1.77 25.62 -9.34
N GLY A 251 -0.78 25.85 -8.48
CA GLY A 251 -1.00 26.47 -7.18
C GLY A 251 0.22 26.41 -6.30
N GLU A 252 0.25 27.26 -5.29
CA GLU A 252 1.27 27.20 -4.26
C GLU A 252 0.90 26.12 -3.23
N TYR A 253 1.57 24.98 -3.34
CA TYR A 253 1.39 23.84 -2.46
C TYR A 253 2.44 23.85 -1.35
N GLN A 254 1.99 23.79 -0.08
CA GLN A 254 2.89 23.75 1.08
C GLN A 254 2.51 22.58 2.00
N PRO A 255 2.67 21.32 1.53
CA PRO A 255 2.45 20.15 2.38
C PRO A 255 3.64 19.94 3.32
N THR A 256 3.36 19.70 4.59
CA THR A 256 4.34 19.35 5.60
C THR A 256 3.79 18.22 6.46
N PHE A 257 4.42 17.07 6.40
CA PHE A 257 4.00 15.88 7.13
C PHE A 257 5.16 15.39 7.98
N ILE A 258 4.91 15.24 9.28
CA ILE A 258 5.89 14.73 10.23
C ILE A 258 5.25 13.62 11.05
N ASP A 259 5.95 12.50 11.21
CA ASP A 259 5.57 11.48 12.18
C ASP A 259 6.79 10.94 12.94
N TYR A 260 6.55 10.62 14.20
CA TYR A 260 7.47 9.89 15.06
C TYR A 260 6.81 8.63 15.57
N GLN A 261 7.51 7.52 15.45
CA GLN A 261 7.04 6.22 15.92
C GLN A 261 8.09 5.55 16.79
N THR A 262 7.63 4.85 17.82
CA THR A 262 8.48 4.09 18.73
C THR A 262 7.89 2.72 19.01
N TYR A 263 8.73 1.69 19.02
CA TYR A 263 8.35 0.35 19.41
C TYR A 263 9.36 -0.21 20.44
N LEU A 264 8.86 -0.37 21.65
CA LEU A 264 9.62 -0.87 22.79
C LEU A 264 9.20 -2.30 23.11
N THR A 265 10.17 -3.16 23.39
CA THR A 265 9.89 -4.48 23.92
C THR A 265 10.79 -4.75 25.12
N TYR A 266 10.19 -5.19 26.21
CA TYR A 266 10.88 -5.54 27.44
C TYR A 266 10.51 -6.95 27.86
N SER A 267 11.50 -7.84 27.88
CA SER A 267 11.36 -9.25 28.30
C SER A 267 12.20 -9.50 29.55
N PRO A 268 11.66 -9.21 30.75
CA PRO A 268 12.41 -9.37 32.01
C PRO A 268 12.89 -10.81 32.21
N ASN A 269 12.14 -11.79 31.74
CA ASN A 269 12.46 -13.20 31.74
C ASN A 269 11.76 -13.93 30.57
N LYS A 270 11.94 -15.23 30.42
CA LYS A 270 11.36 -16.04 29.33
C LYS A 270 9.82 -16.14 29.39
N ARG A 271 9.19 -15.79 30.52
CA ARG A 271 7.73 -15.90 30.71
C ARG A 271 6.96 -14.62 30.41
N TRP A 272 7.60 -13.45 30.47
CA TRP A 272 6.94 -12.16 30.31
C TRP A 272 7.52 -11.38 29.14
N ASP A 273 6.65 -10.76 28.35
CA ASP A 273 7.01 -9.91 27.22
C ASP A 273 6.08 -8.68 27.24
N ILE A 274 6.64 -7.50 27.48
CA ILE A 274 5.92 -6.23 27.57
C ILE A 274 6.29 -5.44 26.32
N LYS A 275 5.30 -4.90 25.63
CA LYS A 275 5.45 -4.20 24.36
C LYS A 275 4.73 -2.85 24.42
N PHE A 276 5.38 -1.82 23.94
CA PHE A 276 4.76 -0.51 23.76
C PHE A 276 4.97 -0.06 22.32
N LEU A 277 3.89 0.34 21.67
CA LEU A 277 3.88 0.94 20.34
C LEU A 277 3.27 2.33 20.45
N GLY A 278 4.01 3.36 20.00
CA GLY A 278 3.56 4.74 19.98
C GLY A 278 3.72 5.38 18.62
N ASN A 279 2.78 6.25 18.25
CA ASN A 279 2.83 7.09 17.04
C ASN A 279 2.30 8.47 17.35
N ILE A 280 3.02 9.48 16.88
CA ILE A 280 2.61 10.88 16.88
C ILE A 280 2.77 11.40 15.46
N SER A 281 1.69 11.88 14.86
CA SER A 281 1.69 12.39 13.48
C SER A 281 1.04 13.78 13.44
N ASP A 282 1.69 14.71 12.75
CA ASP A 282 1.19 16.07 12.49
C ASP A 282 1.32 16.36 11.00
N ASN A 283 0.18 16.45 10.32
CA ASN A 283 0.08 16.64 8.89
C ASN A 283 -0.57 17.98 8.61
N HIS A 284 0.13 18.86 7.92
CA HIS A 284 -0.35 20.16 7.46
C HIS A 284 -0.36 20.20 5.93
N TYR A 285 -1.42 20.74 5.39
CA TYR A 285 -1.53 21.01 3.97
C TYR A 285 -2.10 22.41 3.78
N ASN A 286 -1.33 23.27 3.14
CA ASN A 286 -1.78 24.57 2.70
C ASN A 286 -1.75 24.60 1.18
N PHE A 287 -2.76 25.18 0.60
CA PHE A 287 -2.89 25.31 -0.84
C PHE A 287 -3.49 26.67 -1.21
N THR A 288 -2.83 27.39 -2.10
CA THR A 288 -3.33 28.60 -2.72
C THR A 288 -3.43 28.31 -4.21
N PRO A 289 -4.64 28.24 -4.79
CA PRO A 289 -4.80 27.95 -6.19
C PRO A 289 -4.25 29.10 -7.06
N GLU A 290 -3.65 28.75 -8.19
CA GLU A 290 -3.22 29.68 -9.22
C GLU A 290 -4.11 29.55 -10.45
N ASP A 291 -4.14 30.60 -11.25
CA ASP A 291 -4.85 30.63 -12.52
C ASP A 291 -4.38 29.51 -13.44
N ARG A 292 -5.32 28.89 -14.13
CA ARG A 292 -5.00 27.80 -15.04
C ARG A 292 -5.77 27.89 -16.34
N GLU A 293 -5.20 27.28 -17.38
CA GLU A 293 -5.84 27.04 -18.64
C GLU A 293 -5.64 25.58 -19.04
N THR A 294 -6.72 24.88 -19.34
CA THR A 294 -6.72 23.47 -19.75
C THR A 294 -7.39 23.33 -21.09
N ASN A 295 -6.68 22.80 -22.08
CA ASN A 295 -7.24 22.48 -23.39
C ASN A 295 -7.71 21.02 -23.40
N PHE A 296 -8.91 20.79 -23.93
CA PHE A 296 -9.52 19.47 -24.00
C PHE A 296 -10.46 19.36 -25.22
N GLY A 297 -10.85 18.14 -25.57
CA GLY A 297 -11.72 17.87 -26.72
C GLY A 297 -11.04 17.00 -27.78
N THR A 298 -11.58 17.03 -29.01
CA THR A 298 -11.00 16.34 -30.17
C THR A 298 -10.14 17.28 -31.00
N MET A 299 -9.31 16.74 -31.90
CA MET A 299 -8.48 17.57 -32.80
C MET A 299 -9.28 18.55 -33.64
N GLU A 300 -10.55 18.24 -33.95
CA GLU A 300 -11.46 19.06 -34.71
C GLU A 300 -12.35 20.00 -33.88
N ASN A 301 -12.29 19.84 -32.55
CA ASN A 301 -13.13 20.61 -31.62
C ASN A 301 -12.43 20.78 -30.27
N VAL A 302 -11.38 21.61 -30.28
CA VAL A 302 -10.60 21.93 -29.08
C VAL A 302 -11.29 23.06 -28.33
N LYS A 303 -11.47 22.82 -27.01
CA LYS A 303 -12.00 23.82 -26.08
C LYS A 303 -10.93 24.21 -25.09
N ALA A 304 -10.86 25.51 -24.78
CA ALA A 304 -10.01 26.05 -23.74
C ALA A 304 -10.86 26.42 -22.52
N PHE A 305 -10.52 25.83 -21.39
CA PHE A 305 -11.08 26.14 -20.08
C PHE A 305 -10.08 26.94 -19.29
N LYS A 306 -10.38 28.22 -19.04
CA LYS A 306 -9.54 29.10 -18.24
C LYS A 306 -10.25 29.45 -16.94
N VAL A 307 -9.52 29.37 -15.83
CA VAL A 307 -10.05 29.74 -14.50
C VAL A 307 -9.08 30.68 -13.82
N TYR A 308 -9.61 31.76 -13.30
CA TYR A 308 -8.94 32.67 -12.38
C TYR A 308 -9.37 32.33 -10.97
N PHE A 309 -8.41 32.06 -10.10
CA PHE A 309 -8.66 31.65 -8.73
C PHE A 309 -8.29 32.74 -7.73
N ASP A 310 -9.04 32.77 -6.63
CA ASP A 310 -8.71 33.50 -5.42
C ASP A 310 -9.08 32.65 -4.20
N GLY A 311 -8.32 32.80 -3.11
CA GLY A 311 -8.59 32.09 -1.88
C GLY A 311 -7.47 31.13 -1.45
N HIS A 312 -7.77 30.33 -0.44
CA HIS A 312 -6.82 29.39 0.14
C HIS A 312 -7.50 28.21 0.83
N GLU A 313 -6.76 27.09 0.93
CA GLU A 313 -7.12 25.89 1.67
C GLU A 313 -6.07 25.64 2.76
N LYS A 314 -6.52 25.26 3.96
CA LYS A 314 -5.68 24.86 5.08
C LYS A 314 -6.26 23.66 5.80
N ASP A 315 -5.56 22.55 5.71
CA ASP A 315 -5.95 21.31 6.37
C ASP A 315 -4.91 20.90 7.40
N VAL A 316 -5.39 20.40 8.53
CA VAL A 316 -4.56 19.93 9.65
C VAL A 316 -5.11 18.60 10.17
N PHE A 317 -4.23 17.58 10.20
CA PHE A 317 -4.55 16.25 10.73
C PHE A 317 -3.51 15.87 11.79
N ARG A 318 -3.92 15.81 13.06
CA ARG A 318 -3.06 15.40 14.17
C ARG A 318 -3.53 14.10 14.75
N THR A 319 -2.63 13.13 14.84
CA THR A 319 -2.93 11.81 15.35
C THR A 319 -1.97 11.42 16.46
N PHE A 320 -2.53 10.92 17.54
CA PHE A 320 -1.81 10.30 18.65
C PHE A 320 -2.32 8.87 18.81
N PHE A 321 -1.43 7.93 18.76
CA PHE A 321 -1.74 6.52 18.95
C PHE A 321 -0.75 5.91 19.92
N GLY A 322 -1.26 5.13 20.87
CA GLY A 322 -0.46 4.38 21.82
C GLY A 322 -1.06 3.01 22.09
N SER A 323 -0.23 1.99 22.25
CA SER A 323 -0.64 0.64 22.63
C SER A 323 0.36 0.02 23.59
N LEU A 324 -0.16 -0.58 24.67
CA LEU A 324 0.61 -1.34 25.65
C LEU A 324 0.12 -2.79 25.64
N GLY A 325 1.02 -3.72 25.37
CA GLY A 325 0.75 -5.17 25.40
C GLY A 325 1.57 -5.88 26.47
N VAL A 326 0.92 -6.67 27.30
CA VAL A 326 1.57 -7.53 28.29
C VAL A 326 1.25 -8.99 27.96
N THR A 327 2.26 -9.78 27.67
CA THR A 327 2.13 -11.20 27.31
C THR A 327 2.75 -12.06 28.39
N ARG A 328 1.98 -13.02 28.91
CA ARG A 328 2.47 -14.11 29.76
C ARG A 328 2.54 -15.40 28.95
N LYS A 329 3.69 -16.05 28.98
CA LYS A 329 3.93 -17.36 28.36
C LYS A 329 3.82 -18.45 29.43
N PHE A 330 2.98 -19.45 29.19
CA PHE A 330 2.77 -20.62 30.04
C PHE A 330 3.52 -21.86 29.49
N GLY A 331 4.81 -21.66 29.15
CA GLY A 331 5.64 -22.61 28.43
C GLY A 331 6.01 -22.12 27.04
N GLU A 332 6.38 -23.05 26.14
CA GLU A 332 6.82 -22.68 24.78
C GLU A 332 5.63 -22.47 23.81
N ASN A 333 4.51 -23.10 24.09
CA ASN A 333 3.40 -23.22 23.15
C ASN A 333 2.16 -22.39 23.51
N THR A 334 2.03 -21.95 24.77
CA THR A 334 0.81 -21.26 25.23
C THR A 334 1.13 -19.87 25.75
N SER A 335 0.34 -18.89 25.35
CA SER A 335 0.48 -17.52 25.81
C SER A 335 -0.88 -16.82 25.95
N LEU A 336 -0.94 -15.89 26.89
CA LEU A 336 -2.05 -14.96 27.09
C LEU A 336 -1.51 -13.55 27.04
N SER A 337 -2.14 -12.70 26.23
CA SER A 337 -1.74 -11.30 26.06
C SER A 337 -2.90 -10.38 26.36
N LEU A 338 -2.68 -9.37 27.18
CA LEU A 338 -3.57 -8.21 27.34
C LEU A 338 -2.97 -7.06 26.56
N ILE A 339 -3.75 -6.48 25.65
CA ILE A 339 -3.33 -5.36 24.78
C ILE A 339 -4.35 -4.23 24.98
N ALA A 340 -3.89 -3.12 25.50
CA ALA A 340 -4.67 -1.88 25.57
C ALA A 340 -4.16 -0.89 24.52
N SER A 341 -5.05 -0.18 23.86
CA SER A 341 -4.65 0.86 22.91
C SER A 341 -5.60 2.07 22.97
N ALA A 342 -5.05 3.23 22.66
CA ALA A 342 -5.78 4.48 22.54
C ALA A 342 -5.38 5.21 21.26
N PHE A 343 -6.37 5.67 20.51
CA PHE A 343 -6.24 6.45 19.31
C PHE A 343 -6.98 7.78 19.48
N ASN A 344 -6.32 8.87 19.14
CA ASN A 344 -6.92 10.19 19.14
C ASN A 344 -6.53 10.92 17.87
N THR A 345 -7.51 11.42 17.12
CA THR A 345 -7.26 12.29 15.96
C THR A 345 -8.07 13.57 16.04
N ARG A 346 -7.47 14.64 15.54
CA ARG A 346 -8.11 15.93 15.30
C ARG A 346 -7.91 16.29 13.85
N GLU A 347 -9.00 16.43 13.13
CA GLU A 347 -9.02 16.77 11.72
C GLU A 347 -9.69 18.12 11.54
N GLN A 348 -9.09 18.96 10.73
CA GLN A 348 -9.59 20.27 10.37
C GLN A 348 -9.37 20.47 8.88
N GLU A 349 -10.44 20.80 8.18
CA GLU A 349 -10.42 21.20 6.77
C GLU A 349 -11.04 22.59 6.68
N LYS A 350 -10.31 23.54 6.10
CA LYS A 350 -10.78 24.93 5.94
C LYS A 350 -10.37 25.41 4.55
N TYR A 351 -11.33 25.81 3.77
CA TYR A 351 -11.04 26.54 2.56
C TYR A 351 -12.12 27.56 2.23
N ASP A 352 -11.68 28.63 1.62
CA ASP A 352 -12.47 29.63 0.92
C ASP A 352 -11.84 29.79 -0.44
N ILE A 353 -12.51 29.31 -1.49
CA ILE A 353 -11.98 29.32 -2.83
C ILE A 353 -13.03 29.90 -3.76
N GLN A 354 -12.66 30.96 -4.47
CA GLN A 354 -13.43 31.54 -5.55
C GLN A 354 -12.76 31.23 -6.89
N GLY A 355 -13.56 30.87 -7.88
CA GLY A 355 -13.08 30.68 -9.25
C GLY A 355 -13.98 31.41 -10.22
N GLN A 356 -13.37 32.17 -11.16
CA GLN A 356 -14.04 32.74 -12.31
C GLN A 356 -13.57 32.01 -13.54
N TYR A 357 -14.47 31.41 -14.30
CA TYR A 357 -14.09 30.56 -15.43
C TYR A 357 -14.66 31.03 -16.75
N TRP A 358 -13.91 30.76 -17.83
CA TRP A 358 -14.29 30.93 -19.22
C TRP A 358 -14.10 29.58 -19.93
N LEU A 359 -15.12 29.21 -20.69
CA LEU A 359 -15.05 28.10 -21.63
C LEU A 359 -15.14 28.67 -23.03
N THR A 360 -14.08 28.52 -23.80
CA THR A 360 -14.01 29.02 -25.18
C THR A 360 -13.77 27.91 -26.18
N GLN A 361 -14.31 28.03 -27.38
CA GLN A 361 -13.92 27.19 -28.50
C GLN A 361 -12.67 27.77 -29.15
N THR A 362 -11.59 27.00 -29.21
CA THR A 362 -10.28 27.52 -29.62
C THR A 362 -10.25 27.98 -31.06
N GLU A 363 -10.93 27.28 -31.97
CA GLU A 363 -10.93 27.62 -33.40
C GLU A 363 -11.74 28.89 -33.72
N THR A 364 -12.89 29.08 -33.09
CA THR A 364 -13.80 30.20 -33.35
C THR A 364 -13.62 31.36 -32.39
N SER A 365 -12.88 31.17 -31.31
CA SER A 365 -12.76 32.08 -30.16
C SER A 365 -14.12 32.41 -29.52
N GLU A 366 -15.12 31.58 -29.73
CA GLU A 366 -16.45 31.75 -29.19
C GLU A 366 -16.51 31.40 -27.72
N ASN A 367 -17.08 32.26 -26.88
CA ASN A 367 -17.32 31.99 -25.47
C ASN A 367 -18.55 31.08 -25.31
N LEU A 368 -18.30 29.86 -24.92
CA LEU A 368 -19.32 28.85 -24.68
C LEU A 368 -19.88 28.88 -23.24
N GLY A 369 -19.12 29.41 -22.28
CA GLY A 369 -19.55 29.52 -20.92
C GLY A 369 -18.67 30.45 -20.10
N VAL A 370 -19.33 31.24 -19.23
CA VAL A 370 -18.67 32.13 -18.27
C VAL A 370 -19.39 31.95 -16.93
N GLY A 371 -18.66 31.84 -15.84
CA GLY A 371 -19.30 31.74 -14.54
C GLY A 371 -18.33 31.99 -13.38
N THR A 372 -18.92 32.15 -12.23
CA THR A 372 -18.22 32.30 -10.95
C THR A 372 -18.75 31.27 -10.00
N TYR A 373 -17.85 30.67 -9.25
CA TYR A 373 -18.22 29.83 -8.10
C TYR A 373 -17.44 30.25 -6.85
N PHE A 374 -18.05 30.04 -5.71
CA PHE A 374 -17.45 30.24 -4.41
C PHE A 374 -17.72 29.02 -3.53
N GLN A 375 -16.67 28.43 -3.00
CA GLN A 375 -16.72 27.28 -2.10
C GLN A 375 -16.23 27.66 -0.72
N HIS A 376 -17.02 27.32 0.29
CA HIS A 376 -16.69 27.52 1.70
C HIS A 376 -16.78 26.22 2.46
N THR A 377 -15.74 25.92 3.24
CA THR A 377 -15.71 24.73 4.09
C THR A 377 -15.06 25.02 5.43
N ARG A 378 -15.71 24.56 6.49
CA ARG A 378 -15.23 24.58 7.88
C ARG A 378 -15.58 23.26 8.53
N ASN A 379 -14.74 22.24 8.33
CA ASN A 379 -14.96 20.91 8.85
C ASN A 379 -14.01 20.62 10.01
N TYR A 380 -14.56 20.13 11.10
CA TYR A 380 -13.84 19.72 12.27
C TYR A 380 -14.31 18.34 12.70
N LEU A 381 -13.37 17.42 12.85
CA LEU A 381 -13.64 16.09 13.40
C LEU A 381 -12.65 15.80 14.53
N LYS A 382 -13.19 15.29 15.63
CA LYS A 382 -12.39 14.72 16.73
C LYS A 382 -12.85 13.30 16.94
N ALA A 383 -11.94 12.34 16.82
CA ALA A 383 -12.22 10.94 17.12
C ALA A 383 -11.29 10.43 18.21
N HIS A 384 -11.88 9.79 19.21
CA HIS A 384 -11.20 9.13 20.30
C HIS A 384 -11.70 7.69 20.37
N VAL A 385 -10.76 6.72 20.29
CA VAL A 385 -11.07 5.30 20.31
C VAL A 385 -10.12 4.60 21.27
N GLU A 386 -10.67 3.94 22.28
CA GLU A 386 -9.92 3.11 23.21
C GLU A 386 -10.29 1.65 22.99
N SER A 387 -9.31 0.75 23.13
CA SER A 387 -9.60 -0.68 23.09
C SER A 387 -8.78 -1.47 24.08
N ALA A 388 -9.40 -2.55 24.58
CA ALA A 388 -8.75 -3.57 25.40
C ALA A 388 -8.99 -4.95 24.78
N LYS A 389 -7.93 -5.66 24.45
CA LYS A 389 -7.96 -6.99 23.81
C LYS A 389 -7.28 -8.02 24.68
N LEU A 390 -7.99 -9.08 25.00
CA LEU A 390 -7.43 -10.28 25.63
C LEU A 390 -7.22 -11.32 24.52
N LEU A 391 -5.99 -11.79 24.33
CA LEU A 391 -5.60 -12.68 23.25
C LEU A 391 -4.93 -13.95 23.82
N PHE A 392 -5.56 -15.08 23.57
CA PHE A 392 -5.05 -16.42 23.92
C PHE A 392 -4.52 -17.12 22.68
N LYS A 393 -3.32 -17.71 22.77
CA LYS A 393 -2.71 -18.52 21.71
C LYS A 393 -2.16 -19.80 22.29
N THR A 394 -2.40 -20.92 21.64
CA THR A 394 -1.78 -22.20 22.01
C THR A 394 -1.51 -23.07 20.78
N LYS A 395 -0.35 -23.74 20.79
CA LYS A 395 0.04 -24.71 19.75
C LYS A 395 0.10 -26.10 20.39
N GLN A 396 -0.77 -26.97 19.95
CA GLN A 396 -0.85 -28.34 20.46
C GLN A 396 -0.77 -29.33 19.30
N LYS A 397 0.38 -30.04 19.17
CA LYS A 397 0.62 -31.04 18.12
C LYS A 397 0.29 -30.47 16.70
N LYS A 398 -0.92 -30.79 16.20
CA LYS A 398 -1.39 -30.43 14.87
C LYS A 398 -2.27 -29.16 14.83
N HIS A 399 -2.65 -28.65 16.01
CA HIS A 399 -3.54 -27.51 16.20
C HIS A 399 -2.79 -26.24 16.56
N ASP A 400 -3.19 -25.11 15.98
CA ASP A 400 -2.72 -23.77 16.30
C ASP A 400 -3.96 -22.92 16.60
N ILE A 401 -4.36 -22.90 17.87
CA ILE A 401 -5.59 -22.30 18.34
C ILE A 401 -5.33 -20.86 18.77
N GLU A 402 -6.17 -19.96 18.30
CA GLU A 402 -6.17 -18.55 18.69
C GLU A 402 -7.58 -18.09 19.02
N ALA A 403 -7.76 -17.44 20.17
CA ALA A 403 -9.02 -16.84 20.57
C ALA A 403 -8.78 -15.45 21.16
N ALA A 404 -9.67 -14.53 20.92
CA ALA A 404 -9.60 -13.21 21.56
C ALA A 404 -10.97 -12.64 21.88
N PHE A 405 -10.98 -11.77 22.87
CA PHE A 405 -12.05 -10.88 23.24
C PHE A 405 -11.56 -9.45 23.18
N THR A 406 -12.31 -8.56 22.56
CA THR A 406 -11.96 -7.13 22.42
C THR A 406 -13.15 -6.28 22.79
N TYR A 407 -12.91 -5.29 23.65
CA TYR A 407 -13.83 -4.20 23.94
C TYR A 407 -13.27 -2.91 23.35
N LYS A 408 -14.09 -2.15 22.62
CA LYS A 408 -13.72 -0.82 22.08
C LYS A 408 -14.76 0.20 22.51
N TRP A 409 -14.29 1.37 22.92
CA TRP A 409 -15.11 2.55 23.15
C TRP A 409 -14.76 3.61 22.12
N GLU A 410 -15.79 4.17 21.49
CA GLU A 410 -15.66 5.13 20.39
C GLU A 410 -16.40 6.42 20.77
N HIS A 411 -15.70 7.55 20.64
CA HIS A 411 -16.29 8.87 20.82
C HIS A 411 -15.84 9.80 19.68
N ILE A 412 -16.78 10.17 18.81
CA ILE A 412 -16.53 10.97 17.61
C ILE A 412 -17.42 12.19 17.63
N ASN A 413 -16.80 13.36 17.51
CA ASN A 413 -17.49 14.66 17.42
C ASN A 413 -17.20 15.28 16.05
N GLU A 414 -18.25 15.70 15.38
CA GLU A 414 -18.22 16.40 14.11
C GLU A 414 -18.89 17.76 14.23
N ASN A 415 -18.27 18.76 13.60
CA ASN A 415 -18.89 20.04 13.32
C ASN A 415 -18.47 20.48 11.92
N SER A 416 -19.41 20.45 10.98
CA SER A 416 -19.14 20.73 9.57
C SER A 416 -20.11 21.79 9.05
N VAL A 417 -19.55 22.75 8.33
CA VAL A 417 -20.30 23.75 7.58
C VAL A 417 -19.69 23.84 6.19
N GLU A 418 -20.47 23.49 5.19
CA GLU A 418 -20.06 23.56 3.80
C GLU A 418 -21.14 24.28 2.99
N TYR A 419 -20.73 25.12 2.04
CA TYR A 419 -21.64 25.63 1.02
C TYR A 419 -20.89 25.96 -0.26
N GLU A 420 -21.62 25.92 -1.36
CA GLU A 420 -21.17 26.32 -2.68
C GLU A 420 -22.18 27.24 -3.32
N MET A 421 -21.68 28.40 -3.79
CA MET A 421 -22.45 29.38 -4.53
C MET A 421 -21.95 29.44 -5.96
N ARG A 422 -22.86 29.60 -6.92
CA ARG A 422 -22.52 29.75 -8.33
C ARG A 422 -23.32 30.84 -8.97
N ASP A 423 -22.71 31.51 -9.93
CA ASP A 423 -23.37 32.29 -10.95
C ASP A 423 -22.84 31.80 -12.31
N SER A 424 -23.71 31.50 -13.20
CA SER A 424 -23.38 31.12 -14.56
C SER A 424 -24.26 31.96 -15.49
N SER A 425 -23.80 33.12 -16.00
CA SER A 425 -24.51 34.02 -16.92
C SER A 425 -25.45 33.29 -17.87
N LYS A 426 -26.66 32.92 -17.43
CA LYS A 426 -27.76 32.26 -18.17
C LYS A 426 -27.64 30.74 -18.38
N TYR A 427 -26.72 30.00 -17.75
CA TYR A 427 -26.41 28.67 -18.27
C TYR A 427 -26.98 27.47 -17.50
N SER A 428 -26.57 27.20 -16.32
CA SER A 428 -27.01 25.99 -15.61
C SER A 428 -27.79 26.29 -14.33
N ILE A 429 -27.85 27.56 -13.98
CA ILE A 429 -28.46 28.05 -12.74
C ILE A 429 -29.25 29.33 -13.11
N PRO A 430 -30.44 29.54 -12.53
CA PRO A 430 -31.16 30.79 -12.74
C PRO A 430 -30.29 31.99 -12.39
N HIS A 431 -30.03 32.86 -13.35
CA HIS A 431 -29.29 34.10 -13.11
C HIS A 431 -30.17 35.09 -12.37
N THR A 432 -29.81 35.47 -11.17
CA THR A 432 -30.57 36.42 -10.36
C THR A 432 -30.12 37.86 -10.50
N GLY A 433 -29.12 38.13 -11.36
CA GLY A 433 -28.63 39.44 -11.74
C GLY A 433 -27.43 39.94 -10.97
N LYS A 434 -27.41 39.92 -9.64
CA LYS A 434 -26.33 40.50 -8.86
C LYS A 434 -25.73 39.53 -7.84
N ASP A 435 -26.45 38.46 -7.51
CA ASP A 435 -26.09 37.58 -6.38
C ASP A 435 -25.71 36.21 -6.88
N LEU A 436 -24.70 35.60 -6.20
CA LEU A 436 -24.38 34.18 -6.40
C LEU A 436 -25.51 33.31 -5.86
N TYR A 437 -25.88 32.26 -6.59
CA TYR A 437 -26.92 31.33 -6.17
C TYR A 437 -26.32 30.16 -5.38
N MET A 438 -26.90 29.88 -4.21
CA MET A 438 -26.47 28.76 -3.36
C MET A 438 -27.00 27.46 -3.96
N ILE A 439 -26.09 26.65 -4.52
CA ILE A 439 -26.43 25.37 -5.15
C ILE A 439 -26.26 24.18 -4.18
N TYR A 440 -25.44 24.36 -3.16
CA TYR A 440 -25.15 23.32 -2.17
C TYR A 440 -24.95 23.98 -0.80
N SER A 441 -25.52 23.37 0.22
CA SER A 441 -25.29 23.73 1.59
C SER A 441 -25.39 22.50 2.48
N MET A 442 -24.44 22.30 3.37
CA MET A 442 -24.49 21.23 4.38
C MET A 442 -24.06 21.75 5.74
N ARG A 443 -24.84 21.39 6.75
CA ARG A 443 -24.51 21.60 8.17
C ARG A 443 -24.61 20.28 8.91
N ALA A 444 -23.54 19.93 9.66
CA ALA A 444 -23.52 18.74 10.49
C ALA A 444 -22.95 19.09 11.87
N LYS A 445 -23.67 18.74 12.91
CA LYS A 445 -23.20 18.82 14.31
C LYS A 445 -23.58 17.51 14.99
N ASN A 446 -22.69 16.54 14.92
CA ASN A 446 -22.97 15.19 15.34
C ASN A 446 -22.01 14.70 16.42
N THR A 447 -22.54 13.91 17.34
CA THR A 447 -21.73 13.17 18.32
C THR A 447 -22.12 11.71 18.28
N LEU A 448 -21.14 10.83 18.03
CA LEU A 448 -21.26 9.41 18.14
C LEU A 448 -20.52 8.94 19.38
N THR A 449 -21.24 8.29 20.31
CA THR A 449 -20.63 7.55 21.42
C THR A 449 -21.16 6.15 21.38
N ALA A 450 -20.25 5.17 21.24
CA ALA A 450 -20.61 3.78 21.06
C ALA A 450 -19.60 2.82 21.68
N ASN A 451 -20.08 1.61 21.98
CA ASN A 451 -19.25 0.50 22.42
C ASN A 451 -19.29 -0.60 21.35
N ARG A 452 -18.15 -1.22 21.11
CA ARG A 452 -18.04 -2.44 20.30
C ARG A 452 -17.51 -3.58 21.17
N ILE A 453 -18.14 -4.72 21.05
CA ILE A 453 -17.72 -5.97 21.68
C ILE A 453 -17.45 -6.95 20.57
N GLU A 454 -16.25 -7.48 20.52
CA GLU A 454 -15.82 -8.40 19.49
C GLU A 454 -15.19 -9.63 20.15
N ALA A 455 -15.50 -10.81 19.65
CA ALA A 455 -14.85 -12.05 20.06
C ALA A 455 -14.58 -12.92 18.84
N TYR A 456 -13.49 -13.64 18.83
CA TYR A 456 -13.24 -14.67 17.83
C TYR A 456 -12.56 -15.89 18.43
N ALA A 457 -12.78 -17.01 17.79
CA ALA A 457 -12.01 -18.23 18.00
C ALA A 457 -11.71 -18.87 16.65
N GLN A 458 -10.49 -19.34 16.48
CA GLN A 458 -10.05 -20.03 15.26
C GLN A 458 -9.05 -21.11 15.59
N ASP A 459 -8.98 -22.14 14.75
CA ASP A 459 -7.97 -23.19 14.79
C ASP A 459 -7.36 -23.40 13.40
N THR A 460 -6.08 -23.61 13.35
CA THR A 460 -5.35 -24.06 12.16
C THR A 460 -4.90 -25.50 12.39
N TYR A 461 -5.67 -26.44 11.83
CA TYR A 461 -5.42 -27.87 11.92
C TYR A 461 -4.57 -28.34 10.74
N ARG A 462 -3.43 -28.96 11.05
CA ARG A 462 -2.49 -29.52 10.04
C ARG A 462 -2.46 -31.03 10.15
N PHE A 463 -2.77 -31.71 9.05
CA PHE A 463 -2.78 -33.17 9.01
C PHE A 463 -2.26 -33.70 7.66
N THR A 464 -1.84 -34.96 7.69
CA THR A 464 -1.40 -35.69 6.51
C THR A 464 -2.49 -36.68 6.11
N GLY A 465 -2.80 -36.78 4.82
CA GLY A 465 -3.81 -37.72 4.31
C GLY A 465 -3.42 -39.17 4.52
N SER A 466 -4.39 -40.09 4.38
CA SER A 466 -4.23 -41.52 4.67
C SER A 466 -3.12 -42.21 3.86
N ALA A 467 -2.81 -41.70 2.66
CA ALA A 467 -1.67 -42.16 1.83
C ALA A 467 -0.30 -41.60 2.28
N GLY A 468 -0.22 -40.90 3.40
CA GLY A 468 1.00 -40.49 4.07
C GLY A 468 1.79 -39.33 3.46
N LYS A 469 1.36 -38.74 2.33
CA LYS A 469 2.13 -37.71 1.59
C LYS A 469 1.41 -36.41 1.34
N THR A 470 0.08 -36.39 1.13
CA THR A 470 -0.66 -35.16 0.93
C THR A 470 -0.80 -34.37 2.24
N LEU A 471 -0.37 -33.12 2.24
CA LEU A 471 -0.46 -32.26 3.41
C LEU A 471 -1.70 -31.37 3.29
N TYR A 472 -2.50 -31.35 4.36
CA TYR A 472 -3.68 -30.49 4.48
C TYR A 472 -3.47 -29.48 5.60
N THR A 473 -3.85 -28.23 5.34
CA THR A 473 -3.95 -27.20 6.35
C THR A 473 -5.36 -26.63 6.30
N LEU A 474 -6.14 -26.91 7.33
CA LEU A 474 -7.50 -26.40 7.48
C LEU A 474 -7.49 -25.30 8.53
N ASN A 475 -7.89 -24.10 8.14
CA ASN A 475 -8.14 -23.00 9.07
C ASN A 475 -9.66 -22.77 9.11
N TYR A 476 -10.23 -22.82 10.31
CA TYR A 476 -11.65 -22.54 10.53
C TYR A 476 -11.81 -21.68 11.77
N GLY A 477 -12.77 -20.81 11.74
CA GLY A 477 -13.01 -19.90 12.84
C GLY A 477 -14.32 -19.15 12.71
N VAL A 478 -14.69 -18.54 13.80
CA VAL A 478 -15.89 -17.71 13.89
C VAL A 478 -15.56 -16.42 14.61
N ARG A 479 -16.19 -15.33 14.16
CA ARG A 479 -16.12 -14.01 14.79
C ARG A 479 -17.53 -13.54 15.13
N LEU A 480 -17.68 -13.00 16.32
CA LEU A 480 -18.87 -12.32 16.82
C LEU A 480 -18.51 -10.84 17.02
N ALA A 481 -19.38 -9.93 16.57
CA ALA A 481 -19.25 -8.51 16.82
C ALA A 481 -20.60 -7.90 17.18
N TYR A 482 -20.61 -6.99 18.16
CA TYR A 482 -21.77 -6.20 18.56
C TYR A 482 -21.40 -4.73 18.56
N TRP A 483 -22.25 -3.88 17.96
CA TRP A 483 -22.08 -2.43 17.96
C TRP A 483 -23.30 -1.76 18.60
N SER A 484 -23.08 -1.03 19.69
CA SER A 484 -24.15 -0.44 20.48
C SER A 484 -24.87 0.73 19.79
N PHE A 485 -24.23 1.38 18.80
CA PHE A 485 -24.83 2.50 18.06
C PHE A 485 -26.06 2.06 17.25
N THR A 486 -25.93 0.99 16.47
CA THR A 486 -27.00 0.41 15.66
C THR A 486 -27.68 -0.78 16.35
N LYS A 487 -27.18 -1.23 17.51
CA LYS A 487 -27.62 -2.43 18.25
C LYS A 487 -27.54 -3.71 17.41
N GLU A 488 -26.61 -3.75 16.45
CA GLU A 488 -26.45 -4.89 15.53
C GLU A 488 -25.47 -5.91 16.11
N THR A 489 -25.86 -7.20 16.00
CA THR A 489 -24.97 -8.33 16.31
C THR A 489 -24.72 -9.12 15.04
N ILE A 490 -23.46 -9.40 14.76
CA ILE A 490 -22.99 -10.06 13.54
C ILE A 490 -22.20 -11.32 13.88
N LEU A 491 -22.44 -12.39 13.12
CA LEU A 491 -21.69 -13.64 13.21
C LEU A 491 -21.00 -13.91 11.86
N SER A 492 -19.68 -14.10 11.88
CA SER A 492 -18.83 -14.22 10.70
C SER A 492 -18.04 -15.54 10.72
N PRO A 493 -18.62 -16.67 10.28
CA PRO A 493 -17.86 -17.90 10.07
C PRO A 493 -16.94 -17.81 8.88
N ARG A 494 -15.74 -18.40 8.99
CA ARG A 494 -14.71 -18.42 7.96
C ARG A 494 -14.02 -19.76 7.90
N LEU A 495 -13.68 -20.18 6.68
CA LEU A 495 -13.05 -21.47 6.41
C LEU A 495 -12.02 -21.28 5.30
N SER A 496 -10.83 -21.84 5.48
CA SER A 496 -9.86 -21.97 4.39
C SER A 496 -9.14 -23.31 4.44
N LEU A 497 -8.85 -23.85 3.27
CA LEU A 497 -8.18 -25.14 3.08
C LEU A 497 -7.00 -24.98 2.14
N GLY A 498 -5.83 -25.32 2.61
CA GLY A 498 -4.61 -25.44 1.81
C GLY A 498 -4.23 -26.89 1.62
N ILE A 499 -3.87 -27.28 0.41
CA ILE A 499 -3.53 -28.65 0.04
C ILE A 499 -2.19 -28.64 -0.71
N ILE A 500 -1.26 -29.50 -0.24
CA ILE A 500 -0.05 -29.83 -0.98
C ILE A 500 -0.20 -31.29 -1.39
N PRO A 501 -0.45 -31.56 -2.70
CA PRO A 501 -0.74 -32.91 -3.18
C PRO A 501 0.50 -33.79 -3.17
N ALA A 502 0.31 -35.08 -2.88
CA ALA A 502 1.40 -36.06 -2.83
C ALA A 502 2.14 -36.28 -4.16
N PHE A 503 1.50 -35.99 -5.28
CA PHE A 503 2.08 -36.18 -6.61
C PHE A 503 3.08 -35.05 -7.02
N ASN A 504 2.97 -33.86 -6.39
CA ASN A 504 3.88 -32.75 -6.66
C ASN A 504 3.92 -31.74 -5.51
N ASP A 505 5.00 -31.73 -4.74
CA ASP A 505 5.21 -30.81 -3.60
C ASP A 505 5.38 -29.32 -4.04
N ASN A 506 5.59 -29.08 -5.34
CA ASN A 506 5.71 -27.73 -5.88
C ASN A 506 4.33 -27.06 -6.09
N ILE A 507 3.25 -27.82 -6.01
CA ILE A 507 1.89 -27.29 -6.14
C ILE A 507 1.30 -27.07 -4.76
N THR A 508 0.67 -25.93 -4.56
CA THR A 508 -0.18 -25.65 -3.40
C THR A 508 -1.53 -25.17 -3.89
N MET A 509 -2.60 -25.85 -3.54
CA MET A 509 -3.97 -25.44 -3.83
C MET A 509 -4.57 -24.76 -2.60
N ARG A 510 -5.37 -23.70 -2.82
CA ARG A 510 -6.01 -22.93 -1.75
C ARG A 510 -7.45 -22.70 -2.06
N PHE A 511 -8.30 -22.91 -1.07
CA PHE A 511 -9.72 -22.62 -1.13
C PHE A 511 -10.10 -21.83 0.12
N ALA A 512 -10.93 -20.81 -0.04
CA ALA A 512 -11.44 -20.05 1.10
C ALA A 512 -12.87 -19.60 0.86
N THR A 513 -13.66 -19.63 1.94
CA THR A 513 -15.02 -19.10 1.97
C THR A 513 -15.30 -18.49 3.34
N GLY A 514 -16.24 -17.57 3.40
CA GLY A 514 -16.64 -16.96 4.66
C GLY A 514 -17.55 -15.76 4.49
N LEU A 515 -18.11 -15.37 5.63
CA LEU A 515 -18.88 -14.15 5.78
C LEU A 515 -17.99 -13.04 6.33
N TYR A 516 -18.00 -11.90 5.68
CA TYR A 516 -17.24 -10.71 6.05
C TYR A 516 -18.20 -9.55 6.17
N TYR A 517 -18.16 -8.86 7.30
CA TYR A 517 -19.00 -7.70 7.55
C TYR A 517 -18.13 -6.49 7.83
N GLN A 518 -18.64 -5.34 7.45
CA GLN A 518 -18.04 -4.04 7.76
C GLN A 518 -19.11 -3.13 8.32
N ALA A 519 -18.96 -2.75 9.59
CA ALA A 519 -19.78 -1.71 10.15
C ALA A 519 -19.51 -0.41 9.41
N PRO A 520 -20.53 0.38 9.04
CA PRO A 520 -20.31 1.63 8.34
C PRO A 520 -19.49 2.59 9.21
N PHE A 521 -18.59 3.31 8.56
CA PHE A 521 -17.83 4.34 9.26
C PHE A 521 -18.62 5.66 9.34
N PHE A 522 -18.12 6.59 10.11
CA PHE A 522 -18.85 7.79 10.50
C PHE A 522 -19.44 8.60 9.32
N LYS A 523 -18.70 8.76 8.20
CA LYS A 523 -19.20 9.50 7.04
C LYS A 523 -20.27 8.73 6.25
N GLU A 524 -20.27 7.39 6.26
CA GLU A 524 -21.26 6.54 5.59
C GLU A 524 -22.65 6.56 6.23
N ILE A 525 -22.73 6.86 7.54
CA ILE A 525 -24.01 6.90 8.28
C ILE A 525 -24.64 8.28 8.36
N ARG A 526 -24.19 9.23 7.56
CA ARG A 526 -24.82 10.55 7.47
C ARG A 526 -26.12 10.43 6.68
N ASP A 527 -27.21 10.72 7.34
CA ASP A 527 -28.53 10.91 6.73
C ASP A 527 -28.79 12.41 6.57
N THR A 528 -29.27 12.82 5.41
CA THR A 528 -29.40 14.22 5.05
C THR A 528 -30.88 14.62 4.87
N THR A 529 -31.25 15.75 5.45
CA THR A 529 -32.57 16.36 5.29
C THR A 529 -32.41 17.83 4.90
N THR A 530 -33.08 18.24 3.83
CA THR A 530 -33.03 19.64 3.37
C THR A 530 -34.26 20.40 3.84
N VAL A 531 -34.05 21.51 4.56
CA VAL A 531 -35.09 22.42 5.04
C VAL A 531 -34.71 23.84 4.63
N ASN A 532 -35.58 24.52 3.89
CA ASN A 532 -35.39 25.89 3.41
C ASN A 532 -34.06 26.08 2.64
N GLY A 533 -33.68 25.14 1.78
CA GLY A 533 -32.45 25.19 1.00
C GLY A 533 -31.16 24.83 1.77
N ILE A 534 -31.25 24.56 3.06
CA ILE A 534 -30.10 24.14 3.89
C ILE A 534 -30.21 22.64 4.15
N THR A 535 -29.18 21.90 3.80
CA THR A 535 -29.09 20.47 4.10
C THR A 535 -28.45 20.25 5.46
N TYR A 536 -29.15 19.55 6.32
CA TYR A 536 -28.68 19.13 7.63
C TYR A 536 -28.32 17.65 7.58
N ALA A 537 -27.12 17.32 8.04
CA ALA A 537 -26.68 15.94 8.16
C ALA A 537 -26.78 15.45 9.61
N SER A 538 -27.50 14.34 9.80
CA SER A 538 -27.63 13.63 11.08
C SER A 538 -27.10 12.21 10.97
N LEU A 539 -26.99 11.47 12.07
CA LEU A 539 -26.48 10.11 12.07
C LEU A 539 -27.62 9.09 11.94
N ASN A 540 -27.57 8.27 10.91
CA ASN A 540 -28.51 7.18 10.68
C ASN A 540 -28.23 5.99 11.63
N ARG A 541 -29.07 5.80 12.63
CA ARG A 541 -29.00 4.68 13.60
C ARG A 541 -29.56 3.35 13.03
N LYS A 542 -30.21 3.38 11.87
CA LYS A 542 -30.78 2.22 11.20
C LYS A 542 -29.82 1.58 10.19
N ALA A 543 -28.70 2.26 9.91
CA ALA A 543 -27.70 1.75 8.98
C ALA A 543 -27.16 0.39 9.46
N LYS A 544 -27.14 -0.59 8.57
CA LYS A 544 -26.65 -1.94 8.84
C LYS A 544 -25.22 -2.11 8.35
N SER A 545 -24.53 -3.09 8.92
CA SER A 545 -23.23 -3.50 8.41
C SER A 545 -23.33 -3.99 6.98
N GLN A 546 -22.41 -3.51 6.13
CA GLN A 546 -22.23 -4.01 4.79
C GLN A 546 -21.69 -5.44 4.86
N ARG A 547 -22.00 -6.29 3.89
CA ARG A 547 -21.70 -7.72 3.91
C ARG A 547 -21.05 -8.17 2.60
N SER A 548 -20.05 -9.04 2.72
CA SER A 548 -19.44 -9.76 1.59
C SER A 548 -19.33 -11.25 1.90
N ILE A 549 -19.78 -12.10 0.98
CA ILE A 549 -19.60 -13.56 1.05
C ILE A 549 -18.50 -13.90 0.04
N HIS A 550 -17.39 -14.46 0.50
CA HIS A 550 -16.25 -14.78 -0.36
C HIS A 550 -16.26 -16.25 -0.78
N PHE A 551 -15.93 -16.49 -2.05
CA PHE A 551 -15.57 -17.79 -2.61
C PHE A 551 -14.27 -17.59 -3.39
N ILE A 552 -13.20 -18.25 -2.95
CA ILE A 552 -11.86 -18.08 -3.50
C ILE A 552 -11.26 -19.44 -3.77
N ALA A 553 -10.69 -19.62 -4.95
CA ALA A 553 -9.96 -20.81 -5.34
C ALA A 553 -8.67 -20.39 -6.04
N GLY A 554 -7.54 -20.89 -5.56
CA GLY A 554 -6.24 -20.52 -6.10
C GLY A 554 -5.23 -21.65 -6.04
N PHE A 555 -4.19 -21.53 -6.82
CA PHE A 555 -3.04 -22.41 -6.74
C PHE A 555 -1.73 -21.65 -6.94
N ASP A 556 -0.69 -22.16 -6.30
CA ASP A 556 0.69 -21.77 -6.52
C ASP A 556 1.43 -22.93 -7.17
N TYR A 557 2.24 -22.63 -8.18
CA TYR A 557 3.18 -23.56 -8.77
C TYR A 557 4.59 -23.01 -8.69
N ARG A 558 5.48 -23.74 -7.99
CA ARG A 558 6.90 -23.42 -7.87
C ARG A 558 7.68 -24.21 -8.88
N PHE A 559 8.51 -23.55 -9.64
CA PHE A 559 9.33 -24.20 -10.68
C PHE A 559 10.68 -23.50 -10.80
N LYS A 560 11.59 -24.15 -11.50
CA LYS A 560 12.87 -23.55 -11.85
C LYS A 560 12.92 -23.29 -13.35
N MET A 561 13.33 -22.10 -13.72
CA MET A 561 13.63 -21.70 -15.09
C MET A 561 15.07 -21.22 -15.13
N ASN A 562 15.93 -21.82 -15.96
CA ASN A 562 17.38 -21.56 -16.00
C ASN A 562 18.05 -21.67 -14.61
N ASN A 563 17.70 -22.70 -13.83
CA ASN A 563 18.15 -22.94 -12.46
C ASN A 563 17.76 -21.87 -11.42
N ARG A 564 16.85 -20.95 -11.76
CA ARG A 564 16.37 -19.88 -10.86
C ARG A 564 14.98 -20.21 -10.35
N PRO A 565 14.64 -19.85 -9.10
CA PRO A 565 13.34 -20.12 -8.54
C PRO A 565 12.28 -19.15 -9.08
N PHE A 566 11.15 -19.71 -9.51
CA PHE A 566 9.95 -18.99 -9.90
C PHE A 566 8.74 -19.55 -9.18
N LYS A 567 7.76 -18.68 -8.96
CA LYS A 567 6.45 -19.03 -8.45
C LYS A 567 5.37 -18.39 -9.31
N PHE A 568 4.52 -19.21 -9.88
CA PHE A 568 3.31 -18.77 -10.55
C PHE A 568 2.13 -18.94 -9.60
N THR A 569 1.32 -17.90 -9.45
CA THR A 569 0.10 -17.89 -8.65
C THR A 569 -1.07 -17.55 -9.55
N ALA A 570 -2.15 -18.32 -9.47
CA ALA A 570 -3.42 -18.01 -10.09
C ALA A 570 -4.54 -18.15 -9.05
N GLU A 571 -5.43 -17.16 -8.97
CA GLU A 571 -6.52 -17.15 -8.01
C GLU A 571 -7.79 -16.56 -8.62
N ALA A 572 -8.85 -17.36 -8.67
CA ALA A 572 -10.18 -16.94 -9.06
C ALA A 572 -11.01 -16.62 -7.81
N TYR A 573 -11.82 -15.58 -7.89
CA TYR A 573 -12.66 -15.16 -6.77
C TYR A 573 -14.05 -14.71 -7.22
N TYR A 574 -15.01 -14.89 -6.31
CA TYR A 574 -16.35 -14.33 -6.38
C TYR A 574 -16.74 -13.80 -5.00
N LYS A 575 -17.18 -12.55 -4.94
CA LYS A 575 -17.72 -11.91 -3.73
C LYS A 575 -19.17 -11.53 -3.98
N ALA A 576 -20.09 -12.05 -3.19
CA ALA A 576 -21.48 -11.61 -3.18
C ALA A 576 -21.65 -10.49 -2.15
N LEU A 577 -22.00 -9.29 -2.60
CA LEU A 577 -22.08 -8.08 -1.79
C LEU A 577 -23.53 -7.77 -1.42
N GLY A 578 -23.76 -7.38 -0.18
CA GLY A 578 -25.09 -7.04 0.33
C GLY A 578 -25.06 -5.88 1.32
N ASN A 579 -26.18 -5.21 1.48
CA ASN A 579 -26.34 -4.05 2.36
C ASN A 579 -25.33 -2.93 2.05
N LEU A 580 -24.97 -2.73 0.78
CA LEU A 580 -24.00 -1.70 0.41
C LEU A 580 -24.59 -0.30 0.61
N VAL A 581 -23.78 0.60 1.13
CA VAL A 581 -24.03 2.04 1.15
C VAL A 581 -23.40 2.64 -0.10
N PRO A 582 -24.20 3.05 -1.10
CA PRO A 582 -23.64 3.61 -2.32
C PRO A 582 -23.00 4.97 -2.08
N TYR A 583 -22.04 5.29 -2.91
CA TYR A 583 -21.38 6.59 -2.92
C TYR A 583 -21.10 7.04 -4.35
N SER A 584 -20.98 8.34 -4.54
CA SER A 584 -20.51 8.95 -5.78
C SER A 584 -19.21 9.68 -5.55
N VAL A 585 -18.44 9.86 -6.63
CA VAL A 585 -17.21 10.65 -6.59
C VAL A 585 -17.44 11.87 -7.47
N ASN A 586 -17.44 13.05 -6.84
CA ASN A 586 -17.57 14.34 -7.53
C ASN A 586 -16.23 15.07 -7.44
N ASN A 587 -15.55 15.22 -8.56
CA ASN A 587 -14.16 15.61 -8.64
C ASN A 587 -13.30 14.63 -7.79
N VAL A 588 -12.77 15.06 -6.65
CA VAL A 588 -12.03 14.19 -5.70
C VAL A 588 -12.81 13.93 -4.42
N LYS A 589 -14.00 14.50 -4.26
CA LYS A 589 -14.84 14.38 -3.07
C LYS A 589 -15.75 13.16 -3.15
N VAL A 590 -15.70 12.31 -2.12
CA VAL A 590 -16.61 11.15 -1.98
C VAL A 590 -17.86 11.58 -1.21
N VAL A 591 -19.03 11.31 -1.79
CA VAL A 591 -20.35 11.63 -1.23
C VAL A 591 -21.11 10.33 -1.00
N TYR A 592 -21.41 10.00 0.25
CA TYR A 592 -22.17 8.80 0.64
C TYR A 592 -23.65 9.11 0.71
N TYR A 593 -24.49 8.13 0.34
CA TYR A 593 -25.96 8.25 0.35
C TYR A 593 -26.60 7.94 1.71
N GLY A 594 -25.82 7.48 2.69
CA GLY A 594 -26.24 7.36 4.09
C GLY A 594 -27.13 6.18 4.42
N ASP A 595 -27.55 5.35 3.46
CA ASP A 595 -28.43 4.19 3.67
C ASP A 595 -27.98 2.96 2.87
N ASN A 596 -28.38 1.77 3.34
CA ASN A 596 -28.07 0.48 2.74
C ASN A 596 -29.03 0.17 1.58
N MET A 597 -28.78 0.71 0.41
CA MET A 597 -29.70 0.67 -0.73
C MET A 597 -29.34 -0.37 -1.79
N CYS A 598 -28.12 -0.93 -1.74
CA CYS A 598 -27.57 -1.72 -2.83
C CYS A 598 -27.15 -3.13 -2.42
N SER A 599 -27.15 -4.01 -3.40
CA SER A 599 -26.46 -5.29 -3.40
C SER A 599 -25.60 -5.38 -4.65
N GLY A 600 -24.64 -6.29 -4.69
CA GLY A 600 -23.73 -6.36 -5.83
C GLY A 600 -22.88 -7.61 -5.85
N HIS A 601 -21.90 -7.60 -6.74
CA HIS A 601 -20.87 -8.64 -6.78
C HIS A 601 -19.55 -8.09 -7.27
N ALA A 602 -18.49 -8.80 -6.92
CA ALA A 602 -17.16 -8.64 -7.50
C ALA A 602 -16.61 -10.01 -7.87
N ALA A 603 -16.21 -10.19 -9.11
CA ALA A 603 -15.67 -11.45 -9.62
C ALA A 603 -14.40 -11.18 -10.43
N GLY A 604 -13.43 -12.08 -10.38
CA GLY A 604 -12.21 -11.88 -11.13
C GLY A 604 -11.21 -13.02 -11.07
N LEU A 605 -10.12 -12.81 -11.80
CA LEU A 605 -8.98 -13.71 -11.90
C LEU A 605 -7.69 -12.91 -11.69
N ASP A 606 -6.90 -13.31 -10.70
CA ASP A 606 -5.61 -12.73 -10.39
C ASP A 606 -4.48 -13.70 -10.78
N LEU A 607 -3.54 -13.24 -11.57
CA LEU A 607 -2.36 -13.98 -12.00
C LEU A 607 -1.10 -13.25 -11.55
N LYS A 608 -0.10 -13.98 -11.05
CA LYS A 608 1.19 -13.41 -10.67
C LYS A 608 2.32 -14.37 -10.99
N LEU A 609 3.33 -13.88 -11.68
CA LEU A 609 4.62 -14.53 -11.83
C LEU A 609 5.65 -13.79 -11.00
N PHE A 610 6.20 -14.46 -10.00
CA PHE A 610 7.23 -13.97 -9.11
C PHE A 610 8.48 -14.81 -9.23
N GLY A 611 9.66 -14.23 -9.19
CA GLY A 611 10.90 -15.01 -9.18
C GLY A 611 12.16 -14.21 -9.50
N GLU A 612 13.27 -14.92 -9.58
CA GLU A 612 14.56 -14.38 -9.95
C GLU A 612 14.70 -14.30 -11.48
N PHE A 613 14.20 -13.23 -12.08
CA PHE A 613 14.47 -12.96 -13.51
C PHE A 613 15.94 -12.70 -13.77
N VAL A 614 16.62 -12.12 -12.79
CA VAL A 614 18.07 -11.91 -12.76
C VAL A 614 18.61 -12.46 -11.43
N PRO A 615 19.79 -13.14 -11.42
CA PRO A 615 20.33 -13.74 -10.20
C PRO A 615 20.47 -12.77 -9.04
N GLY A 616 19.89 -13.13 -7.90
CA GLY A 616 19.96 -12.35 -6.66
C GLY A 616 18.99 -11.16 -6.56
N THR A 617 18.02 -11.07 -7.48
CA THR A 617 16.97 -10.03 -7.44
C THR A 617 15.60 -10.63 -7.71
N ASP A 618 14.66 -10.39 -6.82
CA ASP A 618 13.28 -10.79 -6.99
C ASP A 618 12.49 -9.74 -7.79
N SER A 619 11.75 -10.19 -8.77
CA SER A 619 10.89 -9.37 -9.62
C SER A 619 9.54 -10.05 -9.80
N TRP A 620 8.52 -9.31 -10.21
CA TRP A 620 7.20 -9.88 -10.49
C TRP A 620 6.44 -9.13 -11.56
N VAL A 621 5.54 -9.87 -12.19
CA VAL A 621 4.49 -9.35 -13.05
C VAL A 621 3.16 -9.87 -12.53
N SER A 622 2.18 -9.01 -12.40
CA SER A 622 0.82 -9.36 -12.01
C SER A 622 -0.20 -8.86 -13.03
N LEU A 623 -1.22 -9.67 -13.27
CA LEU A 623 -2.39 -9.34 -14.07
C LEU A 623 -3.63 -9.64 -13.25
N SER A 624 -4.51 -8.67 -13.12
CA SER A 624 -5.83 -8.82 -12.52
C SER A 624 -6.89 -8.50 -13.53
N LEU A 625 -7.85 -9.39 -13.67
CA LEU A 625 -9.06 -9.20 -14.47
C LEU A 625 -10.25 -9.21 -13.52
N MET A 626 -11.09 -8.18 -13.55
CA MET A 626 -12.23 -8.12 -12.66
C MET A 626 -13.45 -7.47 -13.29
N ASN A 627 -14.61 -7.82 -12.74
CA ASN A 627 -15.89 -7.20 -13.00
C ASN A 627 -16.59 -6.95 -11.68
N THR A 628 -16.97 -5.70 -11.42
CA THR A 628 -17.67 -5.34 -10.19
C THR A 628 -18.88 -4.50 -10.52
N SER A 629 -20.00 -4.85 -9.91
CA SER A 629 -21.24 -4.11 -10.10
C SER A 629 -22.09 -4.06 -8.84
N MET A 630 -22.90 -3.02 -8.74
CA MET A 630 -23.97 -2.92 -7.76
C MET A 630 -25.33 -2.78 -8.43
N LYS A 631 -26.35 -3.25 -7.78
CA LYS A 631 -27.74 -3.15 -8.22
C LYS A 631 -28.44 -2.09 -7.39
N LEU A 632 -28.85 -1.01 -8.03
CA LEU A 632 -29.58 0.10 -7.45
C LEU A 632 -30.89 0.27 -8.22
N ASN A 633 -32.03 0.31 -7.54
CA ASN A 633 -33.37 0.44 -8.12
C ASN A 633 -33.67 -0.52 -9.30
N GLY A 634 -33.11 -1.74 -9.23
CA GLY A 634 -33.28 -2.74 -10.29
C GLY A 634 -32.27 -2.65 -11.44
N LYS A 635 -31.52 -1.57 -11.57
CA LYS A 635 -30.48 -1.39 -12.59
C LYS A 635 -29.11 -1.83 -12.07
N SER A 636 -28.31 -2.47 -12.93
CA SER A 636 -26.93 -2.85 -12.61
C SER A 636 -25.98 -1.76 -13.12
N ILE A 637 -25.17 -1.20 -12.21
CA ILE A 637 -24.17 -0.18 -12.51
C ILE A 637 -22.82 -0.63 -11.99
N PRO A 638 -21.70 -0.25 -12.62
CA PRO A 638 -20.38 -0.58 -12.10
C PRO A 638 -20.14 0.12 -10.76
N LEU A 639 -19.42 -0.54 -9.85
CA LEU A 639 -18.91 0.12 -8.64
C LEU A 639 -17.93 1.22 -9.03
N PRO A 640 -17.81 2.31 -8.25
CA PRO A 640 -16.83 3.37 -8.51
C PRO A 640 -15.38 2.90 -8.58
N THR A 641 -15.09 1.73 -8.02
CA THR A 641 -13.78 1.06 -7.99
C THR A 641 -13.58 0.03 -9.11
N ASP A 642 -14.53 -0.09 -10.05
CA ASP A 642 -14.46 -1.08 -11.13
C ASP A 642 -13.33 -0.74 -12.12
N GLN A 643 -12.25 -1.51 -12.07
CA GLN A 643 -11.17 -1.51 -13.05
C GLN A 643 -11.10 -2.90 -13.69
N ARG A 644 -11.56 -3.04 -14.94
CA ARG A 644 -11.70 -4.34 -15.60
C ARG A 644 -10.40 -5.12 -15.73
N TYR A 645 -9.27 -4.41 -15.82
CA TYR A 645 -7.94 -4.99 -15.83
C TYR A 645 -6.94 -4.11 -15.10
N ALA A 646 -5.94 -4.74 -14.49
CA ALA A 646 -4.76 -4.08 -13.95
C ALA A 646 -3.53 -4.96 -14.19
N VAL A 647 -2.49 -4.39 -14.78
CA VAL A 647 -1.18 -5.02 -14.99
C VAL A 647 -0.16 -4.23 -14.20
N ASN A 648 0.56 -4.91 -13.30
CA ASN A 648 1.65 -4.30 -12.57
C ASN A 648 2.91 -5.14 -12.76
N MET A 649 4.04 -4.46 -12.96
CA MET A 649 5.35 -5.10 -13.04
C MET A 649 6.33 -4.36 -12.14
N PHE A 650 7.08 -5.11 -11.38
CA PHE A 650 8.25 -4.62 -10.67
C PHE A 650 9.46 -5.46 -11.05
N PHE A 651 10.45 -4.82 -11.60
CA PHE A 651 11.68 -5.47 -12.04
C PHE A 651 12.88 -4.80 -11.37
N THR A 652 13.79 -5.59 -10.83
CA THR A 652 15.06 -5.09 -10.31
C THR A 652 16.21 -5.88 -10.87
N ASP A 653 17.32 -5.21 -11.12
CA ASP A 653 18.53 -5.80 -11.64
C ASP A 653 19.78 -5.10 -11.14
N TYR A 654 20.90 -5.85 -11.15
CA TYR A 654 22.23 -5.29 -11.02
C TYR A 654 22.87 -5.19 -12.40
N PHE A 655 23.63 -4.10 -12.66
CA PHE A 655 24.38 -4.03 -13.91
C PHE A 655 25.36 -5.20 -14.02
N PRO A 656 25.54 -5.76 -15.22
CA PRO A 656 26.47 -6.87 -15.44
C PRO A 656 27.87 -6.60 -14.88
N GLY A 657 28.41 -7.54 -14.11
CA GLY A 657 29.75 -7.46 -13.55
C GLY A 657 29.90 -6.59 -12.30
N THR A 658 28.82 -5.99 -11.77
CA THR A 658 28.91 -5.16 -10.57
C THR A 658 27.69 -5.29 -9.68
N THR A 659 27.87 -5.31 -8.35
CA THR A 659 26.79 -5.21 -7.37
C THR A 659 26.60 -3.79 -6.84
N ARG A 660 27.35 -2.82 -7.40
CA ARG A 660 27.28 -1.42 -6.97
C ARG A 660 26.14 -0.66 -7.64
N TRP A 661 25.85 -0.95 -8.90
CA TRP A 661 24.76 -0.35 -9.64
C TRP A 661 23.54 -1.24 -9.61
N LYS A 662 22.44 -0.71 -9.15
CA LYS A 662 21.15 -1.39 -9.10
C LYS A 662 20.10 -0.55 -9.82
N MET A 663 19.41 -1.17 -10.77
CA MET A 663 18.27 -0.58 -11.47
C MET A 663 16.97 -1.16 -10.92
N SER A 664 15.92 -0.37 -10.93
CA SER A 664 14.55 -0.80 -10.66
C SER A 664 13.60 -0.16 -11.66
N LEU A 665 12.63 -0.94 -12.13
CA LEU A 665 11.60 -0.51 -13.06
C LEU A 665 10.24 -0.91 -12.48
N LYS A 666 9.32 0.05 -12.41
CA LYS A 666 7.92 -0.16 -12.02
C LYS A 666 7.04 0.25 -13.18
N LEU A 667 6.18 -0.65 -13.63
CA LEU A 667 5.17 -0.39 -14.65
C LEU A 667 3.78 -0.62 -14.04
N ALA A 668 2.86 0.27 -14.37
CA ALA A 668 1.45 0.14 -14.02
C ALA A 668 0.59 0.49 -15.24
N LEU A 669 -0.35 -0.39 -15.57
CA LEU A 669 -1.36 -0.21 -16.58
C LEU A 669 -2.69 -0.67 -15.98
N ALA A 670 -3.67 0.21 -15.85
CA ALA A 670 -4.98 -0.15 -15.32
C ALA A 670 -6.09 0.49 -16.13
N ASP A 671 -7.25 -0.17 -16.20
CA ASP A 671 -8.45 0.38 -16.83
C ASP A 671 -8.89 1.66 -16.10
N GLY A 672 -9.53 2.56 -16.83
CA GLY A 672 -10.08 3.79 -16.26
C GLY A 672 -11.24 3.50 -15.31
N LEU A 673 -11.37 4.32 -14.25
CA LEU A 673 -12.50 4.22 -13.32
C LEU A 673 -13.80 4.70 -13.94
N PRO A 674 -14.94 4.14 -13.53
CA PRO A 674 -16.25 4.70 -13.86
C PRO A 674 -16.43 6.06 -13.20
N PHE A 675 -17.07 7.00 -13.93
CA PHE A 675 -17.47 8.29 -13.39
C PHE A 675 -18.80 8.73 -13.97
N SER A 676 -19.50 9.63 -13.30
CA SER A 676 -20.79 10.19 -13.74
C SER A 676 -20.80 11.69 -13.56
N ALA A 677 -21.69 12.36 -14.30
CA ALA A 677 -21.91 13.79 -14.13
C ALA A 677 -22.51 14.08 -12.74
N PRO A 678 -22.07 15.14 -12.04
CA PRO A 678 -22.64 15.53 -10.77
C PRO A 678 -24.11 15.92 -10.88
N HIS A 679 -24.84 15.81 -9.78
CA HIS A 679 -26.28 16.16 -9.67
C HIS A 679 -27.22 15.35 -10.60
N ARG A 680 -26.75 14.21 -11.12
CA ARG A 680 -27.60 13.24 -11.81
C ARG A 680 -27.78 11.99 -10.96
N GLU A 681 -28.86 11.24 -11.23
CA GLU A 681 -29.08 9.93 -10.60
C GLU A 681 -27.87 9.03 -10.91
N LEU A 682 -27.39 8.31 -9.90
CA LEU A 682 -26.24 7.41 -9.99
C LEU A 682 -26.37 6.38 -11.12
N GLU A 683 -27.62 6.08 -11.50
CA GLU A 683 -28.01 5.11 -12.52
C GLU A 683 -27.95 5.65 -13.95
N SER A 684 -27.75 6.96 -14.10
CA SER A 684 -27.76 7.62 -15.40
C SER A 684 -26.33 7.90 -15.89
N ASN A 685 -26.02 7.43 -17.11
CA ASN A 685 -24.84 7.79 -17.88
C ASN A 685 -23.50 7.62 -17.13
N VAL A 686 -23.12 6.36 -16.90
CA VAL A 686 -21.79 6.05 -16.39
C VAL A 686 -20.78 6.06 -17.53
N PHE A 687 -19.80 6.95 -17.44
CA PHE A 687 -18.66 7.05 -18.33
C PHE A 687 -17.46 6.33 -17.74
N ARG A 688 -16.43 6.08 -18.53
CA ARG A 688 -15.17 5.50 -18.07
C ARG A 688 -14.02 6.42 -18.43
N ALA A 689 -13.17 6.70 -17.46
CA ALA A 689 -11.96 7.48 -17.64
C ALA A 689 -10.96 6.75 -18.56
N PRO A 690 -10.03 7.45 -19.20
CA PRO A 690 -8.93 6.81 -19.92
C PRO A 690 -8.12 5.90 -19.01
N ALA A 691 -7.51 4.87 -19.61
CA ALA A 691 -6.66 3.92 -18.87
C ALA A 691 -5.46 4.64 -18.23
N TYR A 692 -5.20 4.32 -16.96
CA TYR A 692 -4.02 4.77 -16.23
C TYR A 692 -2.78 4.04 -16.74
N LYS A 693 -1.72 4.77 -17.06
CA LYS A 693 -0.47 4.23 -17.60
C LYS A 693 0.71 4.92 -16.95
N ARG A 694 1.63 4.17 -16.36
CA ARG A 694 2.79 4.75 -15.70
C ARG A 694 4.02 3.85 -15.78
N ALA A 695 5.16 4.47 -15.98
CA ALA A 695 6.48 3.84 -15.90
C ALA A 695 7.38 4.68 -15.01
N ASP A 696 7.97 4.07 -13.98
CA ASP A 696 8.94 4.70 -13.08
C ASP A 696 10.23 3.89 -13.12
N ILE A 697 11.36 4.57 -13.24
CA ILE A 697 12.69 3.95 -13.25
C ILE A 697 13.54 4.53 -12.13
N GLY A 698 14.28 3.69 -11.43
CA GLY A 698 15.24 4.07 -10.40
C GLY A 698 16.63 3.50 -10.70
N LEU A 699 17.64 4.29 -10.51
CA LEU A 699 19.04 3.91 -10.61
C LEU A 699 19.75 4.25 -9.31
N ASN A 700 20.33 3.25 -8.64
CA ASN A 700 20.99 3.40 -7.36
C ASN A 700 22.45 2.96 -7.48
N TYR A 701 23.37 3.76 -6.94
CA TYR A 701 24.79 3.45 -6.88
C TYR A 701 25.24 3.32 -5.42
N ARG A 702 25.89 2.20 -5.10
CA ARG A 702 26.46 1.94 -3.77
C ARG A 702 27.89 2.46 -3.69
N ILE A 703 28.06 3.59 -3.00
CA ILE A 703 29.37 4.23 -2.79
C ILE A 703 30.17 3.44 -1.77
N ILE A 704 29.57 3.11 -0.62
CA ILE A 704 30.21 2.38 0.48
C ILE A 704 29.54 1.04 0.64
N ASP A 705 30.33 -0.03 0.71
CA ASP A 705 29.94 -1.39 1.00
C ASP A 705 30.92 -1.96 2.03
N ASN A 706 30.58 -1.79 3.31
CA ASN A 706 31.37 -2.28 4.44
C ASN A 706 30.69 -3.49 5.10
N ASN A 707 29.91 -4.28 4.37
CA ASN A 707 29.33 -5.51 4.87
C ASN A 707 30.39 -6.57 5.26
N ASP A 708 31.61 -6.45 4.73
CA ASP A 708 32.77 -7.24 5.12
C ASP A 708 33.36 -6.68 6.43
N ARG A 709 33.29 -7.47 7.50
CA ARG A 709 33.65 -7.18 8.89
C ARG A 709 35.11 -6.74 9.14
N HIS A 710 35.91 -6.47 8.12
CA HIS A 710 37.34 -6.18 8.26
C HIS A 710 37.67 -4.73 8.58
N ASN A 711 36.75 -3.78 8.39
CA ASN A 711 37.00 -2.38 8.66
C ASN A 711 36.18 -1.84 9.85
N LYS A 712 36.59 -2.19 11.07
CA LYS A 712 35.94 -1.75 12.33
C LYS A 712 35.99 -0.23 12.56
N ARG A 713 36.75 0.53 11.76
CA ARG A 713 36.94 1.98 11.92
C ARG A 713 35.86 2.83 11.28
N ASN A 714 35.11 2.32 10.29
CA ASN A 714 34.06 3.08 9.62
C ASN A 714 32.68 2.64 10.16
N PRO A 715 31.92 3.52 10.83
CA PRO A 715 30.59 3.20 11.33
C PRO A 715 29.56 3.00 10.21
N ILE A 716 29.80 3.53 9.01
CA ILE A 716 28.89 3.41 7.87
C ILE A 716 29.03 2.04 7.23
N ARG A 717 27.94 1.29 7.18
CA ARG A 717 27.87 -0.02 6.50
C ARG A 717 27.62 0.13 5.02
N ASN A 718 26.59 0.88 4.67
CA ASN A 718 26.22 1.12 3.29
C ASN A 718 25.94 2.61 3.10
N LEU A 719 26.38 3.14 1.98
CA LEU A 719 25.98 4.45 1.48
C LEU A 719 25.54 4.30 0.04
N TRP A 720 24.27 4.61 -0.20
CA TRP A 720 23.65 4.59 -1.51
C TRP A 720 23.28 5.99 -1.96
N VAL A 721 23.52 6.29 -3.22
CA VAL A 721 22.99 7.48 -3.91
C VAL A 721 22.17 6.99 -5.08
N GLY A 722 20.97 7.52 -5.22
CA GLY A 722 20.03 7.10 -6.25
C GLY A 722 19.38 8.28 -6.96
N ALA A 723 18.99 8.06 -8.20
CA ALA A 723 18.14 8.93 -8.98
C ALA A 723 16.94 8.12 -9.50
N GLU A 724 15.76 8.68 -9.39
CA GLU A 724 14.51 8.08 -9.85
C GLU A 724 13.86 9.03 -10.86
N CYS A 725 13.41 8.50 -11.99
CA CYS A 725 12.56 9.22 -12.93
C CYS A 725 11.14 8.64 -12.82
N LEU A 726 10.25 9.44 -12.27
CA LEU A 726 8.85 9.12 -12.04
C LEU A 726 8.05 9.58 -13.26
N ASN A 727 7.07 8.79 -13.69
CA ASN A 727 6.33 9.00 -14.94
C ASN A 727 7.27 9.22 -16.15
N LEU A 728 8.17 8.29 -16.36
CA LEU A 728 9.22 8.34 -17.40
C LEU A 728 8.66 8.71 -18.78
N LEU A 729 7.50 8.20 -19.14
CA LEU A 729 6.87 8.41 -20.44
C LEU A 729 6.16 9.76 -20.55
N GLY A 730 5.99 10.49 -19.43
CA GLY A 730 5.31 11.80 -19.41
C GLY A 730 3.83 11.71 -19.78
N ILE A 731 3.15 10.63 -19.42
CA ILE A 731 1.73 10.42 -19.74
C ILE A 731 0.86 11.23 -18.79
N ASN A 732 -0.08 11.98 -19.34
CA ASN A 732 -1.08 12.73 -18.58
C ASN A 732 -2.21 11.79 -18.16
N ASN A 733 -2.12 11.23 -16.96
CA ASN A 733 -3.16 10.40 -16.36
C ASN A 733 -4.24 11.29 -15.74
N VAL A 734 -5.50 10.96 -15.95
CA VAL A 734 -6.62 11.71 -15.40
C VAL A 734 -6.85 11.31 -13.94
N ASN A 735 -6.86 12.30 -13.05
CA ASN A 735 -7.20 12.13 -11.64
C ASN A 735 -8.70 12.27 -11.38
N SER A 736 -9.30 13.31 -11.96
CA SER A 736 -10.70 13.68 -11.76
C SER A 736 -11.18 14.56 -12.90
N TYR A 737 -12.46 14.92 -12.86
CA TYR A 737 -13.07 15.83 -13.85
C TYR A 737 -13.75 17.00 -13.16
N TYR A 738 -13.55 18.20 -13.72
CA TYR A 738 -14.42 19.34 -13.47
C TYR A 738 -15.55 19.32 -14.48
N TRP A 739 -16.76 19.53 -14.00
CA TRP A 739 -17.92 19.60 -14.86
C TRP A 739 -18.36 21.06 -15.07
N ILE A 740 -18.47 21.42 -16.33
CA ILE A 740 -18.88 22.76 -16.77
C ILE A 740 -20.07 22.61 -17.68
N THR A 741 -21.00 23.55 -17.58
CA THR A 741 -22.17 23.61 -18.46
C THR A 741 -22.03 24.82 -19.36
N ASP A 742 -22.23 24.63 -20.65
CA ASP A 742 -22.21 25.72 -21.63
C ASP A 742 -23.56 26.45 -21.71
N VAL A 743 -23.60 27.45 -22.56
CA VAL A 743 -24.79 28.31 -22.83
C VAL A 743 -26.01 27.54 -23.31
N THR A 744 -25.79 26.38 -23.93
CA THR A 744 -26.85 25.54 -24.49
C THR A 744 -27.34 24.49 -23.49
N GLY A 745 -26.75 24.43 -22.27
CA GLY A 745 -27.04 23.42 -21.26
C GLY A 745 -26.24 22.12 -21.43
N GLN A 746 -25.29 22.07 -22.39
CA GLN A 746 -24.43 20.90 -22.57
C GLN A 746 -23.33 20.86 -21.52
N GLN A 747 -23.15 19.69 -20.90
CA GLN A 747 -22.13 19.48 -19.87
C GLN A 747 -20.83 18.93 -20.47
N TYR A 748 -19.71 19.49 -20.02
CA TYR A 748 -18.35 19.05 -20.40
C TYR A 748 -17.58 18.59 -19.18
N ALA A 749 -16.90 17.45 -19.32
CA ALA A 749 -15.98 16.92 -18.33
C ALA A 749 -14.57 17.44 -18.63
N VAL A 750 -14.11 18.43 -17.92
CA VAL A 750 -12.75 18.96 -18.04
C VAL A 750 -11.79 18.12 -17.23
N PRO A 751 -10.78 17.47 -17.84
CA PRO A 751 -9.87 16.60 -17.11
C PRO A 751 -8.96 17.40 -16.18
N ASN A 752 -8.69 16.82 -15.02
CA ASN A 752 -7.66 17.25 -14.07
C ASN A 752 -6.59 16.15 -14.03
N TYR A 753 -5.38 16.48 -14.45
CA TYR A 753 -4.31 15.48 -14.63
C TYR A 753 -3.47 15.32 -13.37
N LEU A 754 -2.95 14.10 -13.19
CA LEU A 754 -1.97 13.73 -12.19
C LEU A 754 -0.58 14.31 -12.51
N THR A 755 0.45 13.87 -11.76
CA THR A 755 1.79 14.43 -11.88
C THR A 755 2.45 14.15 -13.23
N GLY A 756 3.11 15.15 -13.78
CA GLY A 756 3.97 15.01 -14.95
C GLY A 756 5.25 14.21 -14.64
N ARG A 757 6.22 14.24 -15.58
CA ARG A 757 7.54 13.63 -15.37
C ARG A 757 8.31 14.35 -14.27
N GLN A 758 8.87 13.57 -13.33
CA GLN A 758 9.61 14.08 -12.18
C GLN A 758 10.92 13.32 -11.97
N ILE A 759 11.93 14.04 -11.52
CA ILE A 759 13.20 13.44 -11.11
C ILE A 759 13.32 13.56 -9.60
N ASN A 760 13.55 12.44 -8.91
CA ASN A 760 13.82 12.39 -7.49
C ASN A 760 15.25 11.90 -7.25
N VAL A 761 16.02 12.62 -6.45
CA VAL A 761 17.34 12.21 -6.02
C VAL A 761 17.29 11.83 -4.56
N LYS A 762 17.88 10.69 -4.20
CA LYS A 762 17.92 10.20 -2.83
C LYS A 762 19.31 9.74 -2.39
N VAL A 763 19.59 9.93 -1.11
CA VAL A 763 20.77 9.43 -0.43
C VAL A 763 20.31 8.60 0.76
N SER A 764 20.85 7.40 0.91
CA SER A 764 20.53 6.51 2.00
C SER A 764 21.80 5.97 2.65
N VAL A 765 21.87 6.03 3.98
CA VAL A 765 22.99 5.55 4.77
C VAL A 765 22.51 4.55 5.81
N ASP A 766 23.22 3.42 5.94
CA ASP A 766 23.03 2.40 6.98
C ASP A 766 24.28 2.32 7.87
N PHE A 767 24.07 2.25 9.20
CA PHE A 767 25.13 2.17 10.23
C PHE A 767 25.19 0.82 10.92
#